data_e822403dc21996d784df680b9721e260
#
_entry.id   e822403dc21996d784df680b9721e260
#
_cell.length_a   1.000
_cell.length_b   1.000
_cell.length_c   1.000
_cell.angle_alpha   90.00
_cell.angle_beta   90.00
_cell.angle_gamma   90.00
#
_symmetry.space_group_name_H-M   'P 1'
#
loop_
_entity.id
_entity.type
_entity.pdbx_description
1 polymer ?
#
loop_
_entity_poly.entity_id
_entity_poly.type
_entity_poly.pdbx_seq_one_letter_code
_entity_poly.pdbx_strand_id
1 'polypeptide(L)'
;MCTKHQGCQSGKIKTAVPLSAHDSCCAPTKPTLNIAQAGVDTVESSCCSGGSCSSDTADEEGPAELRESSVRSSWLVSDMDCPSCAQKLEKAIMSLQGVTNAKVLFATEKLVVDFDDHSLSSIIEQTARQTGFPLSALDKPKQKKENKGWFGFVQDNLQILSIAGAMAFAGLVASINPQLSSWIFTLTCLLGLYPIARKAVKLARGGTPFAIETLMSVAALGALYLGETAEAAMVLLLFLIGEKLEAYASSRARSGVQALMDLVPENTTLIIDGVRKEVPASQLQPGDVIEVAPGGRLPADGVLMTTLASFDESALTGESVPVEHEEGGKIMAGAVVVDKVVQVQVTSRQGENAIDRILHLIEEAESRKAPLERFLDKFSRWYTPLMMLVSLAVIVTPPLLFAQPWETWVYRGLALLLIACPCALVISTPAAITSGLAAAARRGALIKGGAALELLGKVESVAFDKTGTLTQGKPQVTDVVTYDVTEETLLSLTASIEVGSSHPLAISLVKRAEEQGVSIPEASDKTAQVGSGVTGLVNGKLVQVIAPSKADFPVSSKVEQRVIELEEQGKTVVIVRHDYEVIGVIAWQDTLRQDAQQAIATLKMLGVSSVMLTGDNPRSAGAIAHQIGLDYKASLLPADKVRYVEQLSTEHTVAMVGDGINDAPAMKASSIGIAMGGGTDVALETADAALTHNRLVELPAMIELSRATLNNIRQNVALALGLKGVFLVTSLLGITGLWVAVLADSGATALVTLNALRLLRFESKQVQ
;
A
#
# COMPACT_ATOMS: atom_id res chain seq x y z
N MET A 1 16.81 -41.50 -41.82
CA MET A 1 16.23 -41.28 -43.17
C MET A 1 16.15 -39.77 -43.32
N CYS A 2 17.13 -39.14 -43.91
CA CYS A 2 17.18 -38.71 -45.31
C CYS A 2 16.13 -37.64 -45.57
N THR A 3 16.39 -36.45 -46.05
CA THR A 3 17.45 -35.78 -46.84
C THR A 3 16.98 -34.37 -47.12
N LYS A 4 17.83 -33.33 -47.00
CA LYS A 4 18.42 -32.56 -48.12
C LYS A 4 17.44 -31.65 -48.89
N HIS A 5 17.72 -30.43 -49.31
CA HIS A 5 18.91 -29.75 -49.84
C HIS A 5 18.63 -28.26 -49.83
N GLN A 6 19.59 -27.38 -49.53
CA GLN A 6 20.48 -26.62 -50.45
C GLN A 6 19.75 -25.54 -51.25
N GLY A 7 20.27 -24.35 -51.45
CA GLY A 7 21.56 -23.74 -51.28
C GLY A 7 21.58 -22.35 -51.83
N CYS A 8 22.55 -21.57 -51.44
CA CYS A 8 23.50 -20.79 -52.22
C CYS A 8 22.95 -19.80 -53.26
N GLN A 9 23.47 -18.60 -53.45
CA GLN A 9 24.76 -17.96 -53.46
C GLN A 9 24.54 -16.46 -53.67
N SER A 10 25.26 -15.62 -52.99
CA SER A 10 26.46 -14.85 -53.40
C SER A 10 26.22 -13.68 -54.39
N GLY A 11 26.65 -12.50 -54.00
CA GLY A 11 27.83 -11.92 -54.46
C GLY A 11 27.80 -10.40 -54.69
N LYS A 12 28.83 -9.76 -54.12
CA LYS A 12 29.70 -8.70 -54.66
C LYS A 12 29.33 -7.22 -54.45
N ILE A 13 29.95 -6.55 -53.48
CA ILE A 13 31.13 -5.66 -53.52
C ILE A 13 31.21 -4.73 -54.77
N LYS A 14 31.25 -3.40 -54.52
CA LYS A 14 32.11 -2.37 -55.06
C LYS A 14 31.80 -1.04 -54.38
N THR A 15 32.66 -0.54 -53.53
CA THR A 15 33.80 0.38 -53.64
C THR A 15 33.52 1.77 -54.21
N ALA A 16 33.97 2.72 -53.37
CA ALA A 16 34.72 3.95 -53.65
C ALA A 16 34.00 5.30 -53.57
N VAL A 17 34.32 6.02 -52.53
CA VAL A 17 34.76 7.40 -52.24
C VAL A 17 35.15 8.28 -53.51
N PRO A 18 35.15 9.66 -53.55
CA PRO A 18 35.52 10.59 -52.46
C PRO A 18 34.91 12.02 -52.42
N LEU A 19 35.13 12.69 -51.24
CA LEU A 19 35.56 14.08 -50.99
C LEU A 19 34.80 15.32 -51.51
N SER A 20 34.44 16.20 -50.56
CA SER A 20 35.02 17.52 -50.27
C SER A 20 34.16 18.22 -49.21
N ALA A 21 34.66 18.56 -48.07
CA ALA A 21 35.37 19.74 -47.59
C ALA A 21 34.53 21.03 -47.56
N HIS A 22 34.18 21.52 -46.39
CA HIS A 22 34.64 22.77 -45.79
C HIS A 22 33.90 23.09 -44.48
N ASP A 23 34.65 23.22 -43.43
CA ASP A 23 34.78 24.33 -42.46
C ASP A 23 33.51 24.83 -41.77
N SER A 24 33.43 25.08 -40.51
CA SER A 24 34.36 25.41 -39.42
C SER A 24 33.58 25.75 -38.16
N CYS A 25 34.18 25.45 -37.00
CA CYS A 25 34.12 26.20 -35.72
C CYS A 25 32.77 26.63 -35.13
N CYS A 26 32.45 26.25 -33.89
CA CYS A 26 32.93 26.80 -32.63
C CYS A 26 32.29 26.15 -31.41
N ALA A 27 33.04 26.10 -30.35
CA ALA A 27 32.72 25.55 -29.03
C ALA A 27 31.81 26.46 -28.17
N PRO A 28 31.42 26.02 -26.95
CA PRO A 28 30.20 26.44 -26.27
C PRO A 28 30.43 27.59 -25.29
N THR A 29 29.40 28.42 -25.12
CA THR A 29 29.29 29.35 -24.00
C THR A 29 27.96 29.20 -23.31
N LYS A 30 28.01 29.11 -21.97
CA LYS A 30 26.91 29.17 -21.04
C LYS A 30 26.16 30.48 -21.17
N PRO A 31 24.84 30.54 -20.86
CA PRO A 31 24.26 31.80 -20.46
C PRO A 31 23.73 31.78 -19.03
N THR A 32 24.06 32.87 -18.35
CA THR A 32 23.51 33.41 -17.12
C THR A 32 22.07 33.88 -17.30
N LEU A 33 21.31 33.77 -16.20
CA LEU A 33 19.97 34.33 -16.02
C LEU A 33 19.90 35.84 -16.27
N ASN A 34 18.80 36.29 -16.89
CA ASN A 34 18.15 37.56 -16.52
C ASN A 34 16.66 37.55 -16.85
N ILE A 35 15.88 38.06 -15.89
CA ILE A 35 14.44 38.23 -15.85
C ILE A 35 14.08 39.52 -16.60
N ALA A 36 13.08 39.51 -17.48
CA ALA A 36 12.15 40.63 -17.66
C ALA A 36 10.94 40.23 -18.51
N GLN A 37 9.83 40.86 -18.14
CA GLN A 37 8.44 40.69 -18.53
C GLN A 37 8.10 41.09 -19.97
N ALA A 38 6.92 40.60 -20.38
CA ALA A 38 5.86 41.15 -21.21
C ALA A 38 5.74 40.73 -22.68
N GLY A 39 4.48 40.38 -23.04
CA GLY A 39 3.89 40.69 -24.36
C GLY A 39 3.35 39.50 -25.14
N VAL A 40 2.06 39.35 -25.05
CA VAL A 40 1.05 38.83 -26.00
C VAL A 40 1.52 38.79 -27.46
N ASP A 41 1.30 37.67 -28.18
CA ASP A 41 0.42 37.59 -29.34
C ASP A 41 0.33 36.20 -29.95
N THR A 42 -0.87 35.86 -30.33
CA THR A 42 -1.40 34.72 -31.06
C THR A 42 -0.85 34.58 -32.48
N VAL A 43 -0.65 33.36 -32.98
CA VAL A 43 -0.96 32.96 -34.38
C VAL A 43 -1.17 31.46 -34.52
N GLU A 44 -2.31 31.10 -35.12
CA GLU A 44 -2.73 29.79 -35.63
C GLU A 44 -1.87 29.31 -36.81
N SER A 45 -1.80 27.97 -36.99
CA SER A 45 -1.93 27.25 -38.27
C SER A 45 -1.76 25.76 -38.01
N SER A 46 -2.71 24.95 -38.13
CA SER A 46 -3.47 24.22 -39.14
C SER A 46 -2.66 23.28 -40.07
N CYS A 47 -3.19 22.02 -40.12
CA CYS A 47 -3.10 20.98 -41.18
C CYS A 47 -1.86 20.08 -41.21
N CYS A 48 -1.97 18.73 -41.25
CA CYS A 48 -2.72 17.87 -42.15
C CYS A 48 -2.84 16.44 -41.65
N SER A 49 -3.97 15.89 -41.87
CA SER A 49 -4.52 14.58 -42.17
C SER A 49 -3.59 13.42 -42.61
N GLY A 50 -3.93 12.24 -42.12
CA GLY A 50 -4.03 11.02 -42.90
C GLY A 50 -3.08 9.88 -42.56
N GLY A 51 -3.62 8.75 -42.12
CA GLY A 51 -2.94 7.47 -42.21
C GLY A 51 -3.24 6.50 -41.06
N SER A 52 -4.30 5.71 -41.22
CA SER A 52 -4.64 4.55 -40.41
C SER A 52 -3.56 3.46 -40.56
N CYS A 53 -3.03 2.94 -39.45
CA CYS A 53 -2.55 1.58 -39.35
C CYS A 53 -2.86 1.07 -37.95
N SER A 54 -3.73 0.08 -37.90
CA SER A 54 -4.04 -0.74 -36.73
C SER A 54 -2.85 -1.62 -36.36
N SER A 55 -2.40 -1.53 -35.11
CA SER A 55 -1.67 -2.60 -34.47
C SER A 55 -2.05 -2.60 -32.99
N ASP A 56 -2.72 -3.66 -32.58
CA ASP A 56 -3.01 -3.97 -31.19
C ASP A 56 -1.71 -4.08 -30.40
N THR A 57 -1.46 -3.11 -29.55
CA THR A 57 -0.49 -3.24 -28.47
C THR A 57 -1.20 -2.92 -27.16
N ALA A 58 -1.04 -3.82 -26.20
CA ALA A 58 -1.58 -3.74 -24.87
C ALA A 58 -1.21 -2.40 -24.20
N ASP A 59 -2.25 -1.65 -23.78
CA ASP A 59 -2.12 -0.42 -23.02
C ASP A 59 -1.58 -0.78 -21.62
N GLU A 60 -0.29 -0.55 -21.41
CA GLU A 60 0.27 -0.29 -20.09
C GLU A 60 -0.12 1.16 -19.74
N GLU A 61 -1.19 1.33 -18.97
CA GLU A 61 -1.47 2.59 -18.28
C GLU A 61 -0.40 2.81 -17.19
N GLY A 62 0.67 3.52 -17.54
CA GLY A 62 1.56 4.17 -16.59
C GLY A 62 0.79 5.21 -15.76
N PRO A 63 1.31 5.67 -14.61
CA PRO A 63 0.66 6.68 -13.80
C PRO A 63 0.38 7.91 -14.65
N ALA A 64 -0.90 8.30 -14.73
CA ALA A 64 -1.34 9.46 -15.50
C ALA A 64 -0.57 10.68 -15.02
N GLU A 65 0.27 11.25 -15.89
CA GLU A 65 0.94 12.52 -15.67
C GLU A 65 -0.16 13.56 -15.41
N LEU A 66 -0.13 14.16 -14.23
CA LEU A 66 -1.02 15.24 -13.83
C LEU A 66 -0.85 16.39 -14.82
N ARG A 67 -1.89 16.70 -15.58
CA ARG A 67 -1.94 17.96 -16.31
C ARG A 67 -1.88 19.10 -15.30
N GLU A 68 -0.99 20.06 -15.47
CA GLU A 68 -0.67 21.16 -14.55
C GLU A 68 -1.87 22.08 -14.17
N SER A 69 -3.11 21.75 -14.55
CA SER A 69 -4.33 22.51 -14.29
C SER A 69 -5.44 21.75 -13.58
N SER A 70 -5.24 20.54 -13.07
CA SER A 70 -6.31 19.79 -12.42
C SER A 70 -6.43 20.15 -10.92
N VAL A 71 -7.65 20.48 -10.50
CA VAL A 71 -7.99 20.73 -9.10
C VAL A 71 -8.29 19.39 -8.42
N ARG A 72 -7.57 19.07 -7.35
CA ARG A 72 -7.84 17.90 -6.53
C ARG A 72 -8.65 18.28 -5.30
N SER A 73 -9.80 17.65 -5.09
CA SER A 73 -10.64 17.86 -3.91
C SER A 73 -11.08 16.55 -3.30
N SER A 74 -11.30 16.57 -1.99
CA SER A 74 -11.68 15.39 -1.21
C SER A 74 -12.88 15.68 -0.32
N TRP A 75 -13.79 14.70 -0.21
CA TRP A 75 -14.99 14.76 0.61
C TRP A 75 -15.13 13.49 1.45
N LEU A 76 -15.75 13.64 2.62
CA LEU A 76 -16.18 12.47 3.40
C LEU A 76 -17.53 11.98 2.85
N VAL A 77 -17.64 10.68 2.60
CA VAL A 77 -18.86 10.03 2.08
C VAL A 77 -19.63 9.41 3.23
N SER A 78 -20.87 9.83 3.43
CA SER A 78 -21.72 9.24 4.45
C SER A 78 -22.46 8.00 3.92
N ASP A 79 -22.77 7.05 4.83
CA ASP A 79 -23.56 5.85 4.52
C ASP A 79 -22.97 4.91 3.47
N MET A 80 -21.63 4.78 3.47
CA MET A 80 -20.93 3.85 2.59
C MET A 80 -20.78 2.48 3.26
N ASP A 81 -21.74 1.59 3.01
CA ASP A 81 -21.83 0.31 3.71
C ASP A 81 -21.09 -0.84 3.02
N CYS A 82 -20.74 -0.70 1.71
CA CYS A 82 -20.12 -1.80 0.98
C CYS A 82 -19.13 -1.34 -0.12
N PRO A 83 -18.10 -2.16 -0.47
CA PRO A 83 -17.15 -1.85 -1.56
C PRO A 83 -17.83 -1.67 -2.93
N SER A 84 -18.92 -2.40 -3.19
CA SER A 84 -19.68 -2.24 -4.43
C SER A 84 -20.38 -0.88 -4.50
N CYS A 85 -20.74 -0.30 -3.37
CA CYS A 85 -21.29 1.05 -3.26
C CYS A 85 -20.23 2.11 -3.65
N ALA A 86 -18.99 1.93 -3.19
CA ALA A 86 -17.86 2.78 -3.57
C ALA A 86 -17.65 2.79 -5.10
N GLN A 87 -17.63 1.62 -5.73
CA GLN A 87 -17.49 1.50 -7.19
C GLN A 87 -18.66 2.14 -7.96
N LYS A 88 -19.91 2.06 -7.43
CA LYS A 88 -21.06 2.73 -8.04
C LYS A 88 -20.92 4.25 -8.03
N LEU A 89 -20.44 4.81 -6.91
CA LEU A 89 -20.19 6.25 -6.76
C LEU A 89 -19.04 6.70 -7.67
N GLU A 90 -17.92 5.96 -7.71
CA GLU A 90 -16.80 6.23 -8.62
C GLU A 90 -17.26 6.33 -10.08
N LYS A 91 -18.01 5.33 -10.56
CA LYS A 91 -18.51 5.31 -11.94
C LYS A 91 -19.44 6.47 -12.26
N ALA A 92 -20.32 6.83 -11.32
CA ALA A 92 -21.25 7.94 -11.52
C ALA A 92 -20.51 9.28 -11.62
N ILE A 93 -19.46 9.48 -10.83
CA ILE A 93 -18.66 10.72 -10.86
C ILE A 93 -17.72 10.73 -12.06
N MET A 94 -17.09 9.61 -12.42
CA MET A 94 -16.27 9.49 -13.62
C MET A 94 -17.06 9.72 -14.92
N SER A 95 -18.38 9.57 -14.92
CA SER A 95 -19.22 9.86 -16.09
C SER A 95 -19.47 11.36 -16.32
N LEU A 96 -19.06 12.23 -15.40
CA LEU A 96 -19.19 13.67 -15.52
C LEU A 96 -18.12 14.25 -16.45
N GLN A 97 -18.50 15.17 -17.34
CA GLN A 97 -17.55 15.88 -18.20
C GLN A 97 -16.66 16.80 -17.35
N GLY A 98 -15.35 16.76 -17.57
CA GLY A 98 -14.36 17.55 -16.82
C GLY A 98 -13.85 16.88 -15.55
N VAL A 99 -14.26 15.64 -15.26
CA VAL A 99 -13.64 14.80 -14.22
C VAL A 99 -12.60 13.90 -14.88
N THR A 100 -11.34 14.04 -14.44
CA THR A 100 -10.22 13.26 -14.97
C THR A 100 -10.01 11.97 -14.17
N ASN A 101 -10.23 12.02 -12.85
CA ASN A 101 -10.12 10.86 -11.98
C ASN A 101 -11.12 10.98 -10.82
N ALA A 102 -11.73 9.89 -10.41
CA ALA A 102 -12.55 9.82 -9.21
C ALA A 102 -12.32 8.49 -8.50
N LYS A 103 -11.93 8.57 -7.24
CA LYS A 103 -11.60 7.42 -6.41
C LYS A 103 -12.31 7.51 -5.07
N VAL A 104 -12.93 6.42 -4.67
CA VAL A 104 -13.53 6.28 -3.35
C VAL A 104 -12.64 5.38 -2.50
N LEU A 105 -12.08 5.94 -1.45
CA LEU A 105 -11.27 5.25 -0.46
C LEU A 105 -12.21 4.66 0.58
N PHE A 106 -12.48 3.37 0.44
CA PHE A 106 -13.48 2.69 1.25
C PHE A 106 -13.10 2.58 2.72
N ALA A 107 -11.80 2.39 3.02
CA ALA A 107 -11.30 2.27 4.38
C ALA A 107 -11.48 3.55 5.21
N THR A 108 -11.27 4.72 4.59
CA THR A 108 -11.36 6.04 5.23
C THR A 108 -12.67 6.78 4.92
N GLU A 109 -13.54 6.19 4.08
CA GLU A 109 -14.80 6.78 3.61
C GLU A 109 -14.61 8.13 2.89
N LYS A 110 -13.48 8.32 2.22
CA LYS A 110 -13.17 9.53 1.46
C LYS A 110 -13.41 9.33 -0.03
N LEU A 111 -13.97 10.35 -0.68
CA LEU A 111 -14.02 10.49 -2.14
C LEU A 111 -12.95 11.51 -2.53
N VAL A 112 -12.04 11.11 -3.41
CA VAL A 112 -11.00 11.97 -4.00
C VAL A 112 -11.32 12.12 -5.49
N VAL A 113 -11.41 13.35 -5.98
CA VAL A 113 -11.72 13.65 -7.38
C VAL A 113 -10.72 14.64 -7.92
N ASP A 114 -10.18 14.35 -9.10
CA ASP A 114 -9.36 15.25 -9.90
C ASP A 114 -10.24 15.80 -11.05
N PHE A 115 -10.39 17.12 -11.15
CA PHE A 115 -11.27 17.77 -12.12
C PHE A 115 -10.72 19.14 -12.59
N ASP A 116 -11.21 19.60 -13.74
CA ASP A 116 -10.62 20.74 -14.43
C ASP A 116 -11.04 22.11 -13.86
N ASP A 117 -12.22 22.23 -13.21
CA ASP A 117 -12.76 23.52 -12.73
C ASP A 117 -13.49 23.37 -11.39
N HIS A 118 -13.23 24.30 -10.47
CA HIS A 118 -13.91 24.40 -9.16
C HIS A 118 -15.44 24.44 -9.22
N SER A 119 -16.04 24.89 -10.33
CA SER A 119 -17.50 24.89 -10.54
C SER A 119 -18.11 23.48 -10.52
N LEU A 120 -17.32 22.45 -10.86
CA LEU A 120 -17.76 21.05 -10.86
C LEU A 120 -17.98 20.48 -9.46
N SER A 121 -17.43 21.10 -8.41
CA SER A 121 -17.60 20.66 -7.02
C SER A 121 -19.07 20.52 -6.62
N SER A 122 -19.91 21.48 -6.97
CA SER A 122 -21.35 21.43 -6.71
C SER A 122 -22.08 20.33 -7.50
N ILE A 123 -21.63 20.07 -8.73
CA ILE A 123 -22.20 19.01 -9.59
C ILE A 123 -21.82 17.64 -9.05
N ILE A 124 -20.57 17.48 -8.58
CA ILE A 124 -20.07 16.25 -7.94
C ILE A 124 -20.91 15.95 -6.68
N GLU A 125 -21.11 16.95 -5.81
CA GLU A 125 -21.94 16.80 -4.60
C GLU A 125 -23.40 16.44 -4.95
N GLN A 126 -23.96 17.08 -5.97
CA GLN A 126 -25.31 16.80 -6.42
C GLN A 126 -25.44 15.36 -6.98
N THR A 127 -24.46 14.93 -7.79
CA THR A 127 -24.42 13.60 -8.38
C THR A 127 -24.28 12.53 -7.29
N ALA A 128 -23.41 12.76 -6.32
CA ALA A 128 -23.26 11.88 -5.18
C ALA A 128 -24.55 11.76 -4.35
N ARG A 129 -25.25 12.86 -4.09
CA ARG A 129 -26.58 12.85 -3.44
C ARG A 129 -27.64 12.12 -4.28
N GLN A 130 -27.62 12.28 -5.60
CA GLN A 130 -28.56 11.60 -6.50
C GLN A 130 -28.31 10.07 -6.53
N THR A 131 -27.07 9.64 -6.40
CA THR A 131 -26.69 8.22 -6.31
C THR A 131 -26.93 7.63 -4.90
N GLY A 132 -27.27 8.49 -3.93
CA GLY A 132 -27.62 8.06 -2.56
C GLY A 132 -26.51 8.18 -1.53
N PHE A 133 -25.37 8.82 -1.90
CA PHE A 133 -24.19 9.00 -1.05
C PHE A 133 -23.95 10.49 -0.78
N PRO A 134 -24.49 11.05 0.31
CA PRO A 134 -24.25 12.47 0.62
C PRO A 134 -22.79 12.71 1.00
N LEU A 135 -22.21 13.79 0.43
CA LEU A 135 -20.86 14.23 0.72
C LEU A 135 -20.86 15.28 1.82
N SER A 136 -19.82 15.28 2.64
CA SER A 136 -19.56 16.29 3.65
C SER A 136 -18.09 16.76 3.57
N ALA A 137 -17.82 18.01 3.95
CA ALA A 137 -16.45 18.53 4.01
C ALA A 137 -15.64 17.78 5.08
N LEU A 138 -14.34 17.62 4.88
CA LEU A 138 -13.42 16.91 5.77
C LEU A 138 -13.35 17.52 7.17
N ASP A 139 -13.58 18.85 7.30
CA ASP A 139 -13.46 19.58 8.56
C ASP A 139 -14.65 19.40 9.52
N LYS A 140 -15.68 18.66 9.14
CA LYS A 140 -16.82 18.41 10.04
C LYS A 140 -16.52 17.19 10.90
N PRO A 141 -16.53 17.34 12.25
CA PRO A 141 -16.34 16.20 13.14
C PRO A 141 -17.39 15.11 12.84
N LYS A 142 -16.92 13.87 12.68
CA LYS A 142 -17.82 12.70 12.57
C LYS A 142 -18.69 12.67 13.82
N GLN A 143 -19.99 12.82 13.66
CA GLN A 143 -20.90 12.54 14.77
C GLN A 143 -20.71 11.07 15.17
N LYS A 144 -20.08 10.82 16.32
CA LYS A 144 -20.02 9.50 16.94
C LYS A 144 -21.45 8.96 16.99
N LYS A 145 -21.72 7.85 16.28
CA LYS A 145 -22.96 7.10 16.46
C LYS A 145 -23.01 6.70 17.93
N GLU A 146 -23.79 7.42 18.71
CA GLU A 146 -24.10 7.01 20.09
C GLU A 146 -24.58 5.56 20.09
N ASN A 147 -24.10 4.79 21.03
CA ASN A 147 -24.49 3.39 21.21
C ASN A 147 -25.96 3.38 21.66
N LYS A 148 -26.85 3.51 20.68
CA LYS A 148 -28.32 3.50 20.87
C LYS A 148 -28.73 2.07 21.21
N GLY A 149 -28.65 1.62 22.43
CA GLY A 149 -29.02 0.33 22.92
C GLY A 149 -30.05 -0.46 22.08
N TRP A 150 -30.87 -1.29 22.69
CA TRP A 150 -31.92 -2.09 22.02
C TRP A 150 -32.85 -1.28 21.08
N PHE A 151 -33.20 -0.05 21.44
CA PHE A 151 -34.04 0.82 20.61
C PHE A 151 -33.36 1.23 19.30
N GLY A 152 -32.07 1.50 19.30
CA GLY A 152 -31.32 1.77 18.08
C GLY A 152 -31.29 0.58 17.14
N PHE A 153 -31.07 -0.63 17.69
CA PHE A 153 -31.10 -1.87 16.88
C PHE A 153 -32.45 -2.08 16.19
N VAL A 154 -33.56 -1.87 16.92
CA VAL A 154 -34.90 -1.99 16.33
C VAL A 154 -35.12 -0.93 15.26
N GLN A 155 -34.72 0.32 15.48
CA GLN A 155 -34.89 1.41 14.52
C GLN A 155 -34.08 1.18 13.24
N ASP A 156 -32.84 0.71 13.35
CA ASP A 156 -31.93 0.44 12.21
C ASP A 156 -32.37 -0.80 11.40
N ASN A 157 -33.16 -1.70 11.99
CA ASN A 157 -33.65 -2.91 11.34
C ASN A 157 -35.20 -2.93 11.18
N LEU A 158 -35.86 -1.78 11.34
CA LEU A 158 -37.33 -1.70 11.34
C LEU A 158 -37.94 -2.27 10.05
N GLN A 159 -37.32 -2.05 8.90
CA GLN A 159 -37.79 -2.56 7.60
C GLN A 159 -37.75 -4.10 7.58
N ILE A 160 -36.66 -4.71 7.99
CA ILE A 160 -36.51 -6.18 8.03
C ILE A 160 -37.48 -6.78 9.02
N LEU A 161 -37.59 -6.21 10.23
CA LEU A 161 -38.48 -6.65 11.26
C LEU A 161 -39.96 -6.53 10.87
N SER A 162 -40.32 -5.44 10.17
CA SER A 162 -41.71 -5.24 9.69
C SER A 162 -42.08 -6.23 8.59
N ILE A 163 -41.17 -6.48 7.61
CA ILE A 163 -41.40 -7.48 6.57
C ILE A 163 -41.48 -8.89 7.18
N ALA A 164 -40.52 -9.26 8.04
CA ALA A 164 -40.54 -10.56 8.71
C ALA A 164 -41.81 -10.78 9.56
N GLY A 165 -42.22 -9.76 10.32
CA GLY A 165 -43.45 -9.79 11.10
C GLY A 165 -44.70 -9.92 10.24
N ALA A 166 -44.79 -9.16 9.14
CA ALA A 166 -45.88 -9.24 8.17
C ALA A 166 -45.96 -10.61 7.49
N MET A 167 -44.79 -11.18 7.12
CA MET A 167 -44.70 -12.53 6.55
C MET A 167 -45.14 -13.62 7.55
N ALA A 168 -44.68 -13.52 8.82
CA ALA A 168 -45.09 -14.44 9.86
C ALA A 168 -46.61 -14.38 10.10
N PHE A 169 -47.19 -13.16 10.12
CA PHE A 169 -48.61 -12.95 10.21
C PHE A 169 -49.35 -13.53 9.00
N ALA A 170 -48.88 -13.29 7.78
CA ALA A 170 -49.44 -13.87 6.56
C ALA A 170 -49.42 -15.41 6.58
N GLY A 171 -48.33 -16.02 7.11
CA GLY A 171 -48.21 -17.47 7.28
C GLY A 171 -49.21 -18.04 8.27
N LEU A 172 -49.50 -17.33 9.38
CA LEU A 172 -50.56 -17.72 10.34
C LEU A 172 -51.95 -17.60 9.70
N VAL A 173 -52.20 -16.56 8.90
CA VAL A 173 -53.50 -16.37 8.22
C VAL A 173 -53.68 -17.41 7.09
N ALA A 174 -52.62 -17.95 6.52
CA ALA A 174 -52.68 -18.96 5.45
C ALA A 174 -53.44 -20.22 5.88
N SER A 175 -53.39 -20.61 7.16
CA SER A 175 -54.13 -21.75 7.71
C SER A 175 -55.65 -21.48 7.84
N ILE A 176 -56.06 -20.21 7.82
CA ILE A 176 -57.48 -19.81 8.00
C ILE A 176 -58.09 -19.39 6.67
N ASN A 177 -57.36 -18.54 5.92
CA ASN A 177 -57.82 -18.01 4.63
C ASN A 177 -56.65 -17.82 3.67
N PRO A 178 -56.44 -18.77 2.72
CA PRO A 178 -55.32 -18.71 1.78
C PRO A 178 -55.35 -17.47 0.87
N GLN A 179 -56.53 -17.00 0.46
CA GLN A 179 -56.62 -15.81 -0.39
C GLN A 179 -56.20 -14.54 0.34
N LEU A 180 -56.65 -14.37 1.61
CA LEU A 180 -56.24 -13.22 2.40
C LEU A 180 -54.73 -13.23 2.67
N SER A 181 -54.17 -14.40 2.94
CA SER A 181 -52.71 -14.59 3.10
C SER A 181 -51.94 -14.15 1.86
N SER A 182 -52.38 -14.55 0.66
CA SER A 182 -51.76 -14.14 -0.60
C SER A 182 -51.76 -12.61 -0.80
N TRP A 183 -52.86 -11.95 -0.46
CA TRP A 183 -52.94 -10.49 -0.49
C TRP A 183 -52.00 -9.82 0.52
N ILE A 184 -51.82 -10.38 1.72
CA ILE A 184 -50.89 -9.86 2.73
C ILE A 184 -49.46 -10.02 2.23
N PHE A 185 -49.07 -11.19 1.67
CA PHE A 185 -47.76 -11.38 1.07
C PHE A 185 -47.50 -10.41 -0.09
N THR A 186 -48.49 -10.21 -0.97
CA THR A 186 -48.39 -9.27 -2.09
C THR A 186 -48.14 -7.84 -1.61
N LEU A 187 -48.95 -7.38 -0.62
CA LEU A 187 -48.82 -6.05 -0.05
C LEU A 187 -47.45 -5.88 0.65
N THR A 188 -47.01 -6.89 1.41
CA THR A 188 -45.70 -6.91 2.07
C THR A 188 -44.56 -6.83 1.06
N CYS A 189 -44.68 -7.60 -0.03
CA CYS A 189 -43.71 -7.58 -1.11
C CYS A 189 -43.65 -6.19 -1.80
N LEU A 190 -44.79 -5.60 -2.15
CA LEU A 190 -44.81 -4.29 -2.82
C LEU A 190 -44.27 -3.17 -1.93
N LEU A 191 -44.62 -3.16 -0.64
CA LEU A 191 -44.08 -2.18 0.31
C LEU A 191 -42.58 -2.36 0.52
N GLY A 192 -42.11 -3.60 0.64
CA GLY A 192 -40.69 -3.90 0.78
C GLY A 192 -39.88 -3.63 -0.50
N LEU A 193 -40.50 -3.83 -1.66
CA LEU A 193 -39.86 -3.61 -2.96
C LEU A 193 -39.71 -2.12 -3.31
N TYR A 194 -40.59 -1.26 -2.83
CA TYR A 194 -40.63 0.15 -3.19
C TYR A 194 -39.27 0.88 -3.02
N PRO A 195 -38.59 0.80 -1.87
CA PRO A 195 -37.29 1.46 -1.70
C PRO A 195 -36.20 0.86 -2.62
N ILE A 196 -36.22 -0.46 -2.84
CA ILE A 196 -35.27 -1.17 -3.70
C ILE A 196 -35.48 -0.76 -5.16
N ALA A 197 -36.72 -0.76 -5.64
CA ALA A 197 -37.05 -0.35 -6.99
C ALA A 197 -36.71 1.14 -7.23
N ARG A 198 -36.95 2.01 -6.24
CA ARG A 198 -36.54 3.42 -6.33
C ARG A 198 -35.02 3.56 -6.44
N LYS A 199 -34.24 2.76 -5.68
CA LYS A 199 -32.78 2.70 -5.76
C LYS A 199 -32.34 2.18 -7.14
N ALA A 200 -32.98 1.11 -7.63
CA ALA A 200 -32.72 0.53 -8.95
C ALA A 200 -32.92 1.55 -10.07
N VAL A 201 -34.02 2.30 -10.08
CA VAL A 201 -34.29 3.35 -11.07
C VAL A 201 -33.26 4.47 -11.01
N LYS A 202 -32.85 4.89 -9.81
CA LYS A 202 -31.78 5.89 -9.66
C LYS A 202 -30.46 5.41 -10.24
N LEU A 203 -30.06 4.17 -9.94
CA LEU A 203 -28.82 3.56 -10.44
C LEU A 203 -28.86 3.36 -11.96
N ALA A 204 -30.01 2.94 -12.51
CA ALA A 204 -30.18 2.81 -13.96
C ALA A 204 -30.03 4.14 -14.68
N ARG A 205 -30.59 5.25 -14.12
CA ARG A 205 -30.41 6.60 -14.66
C ARG A 205 -28.98 7.11 -14.50
N GLY A 206 -28.24 6.64 -13.48
CA GLY A 206 -26.82 6.93 -13.25
C GLY A 206 -25.85 6.08 -14.09
N GLY A 207 -26.33 5.37 -15.15
CA GLY A 207 -25.45 4.60 -16.06
C GLY A 207 -25.14 3.17 -15.61
N THR A 208 -25.78 2.65 -14.54
CA THR A 208 -25.64 1.27 -14.07
C THR A 208 -26.96 0.50 -14.10
N PRO A 209 -27.54 0.21 -15.30
CA PRO A 209 -28.87 -0.41 -15.41
C PRO A 209 -28.92 -1.86 -14.92
N PHE A 210 -27.79 -2.55 -14.89
CA PHE A 210 -27.69 -3.97 -14.50
C PHE A 210 -27.22 -4.17 -13.05
N ALA A 211 -27.59 -3.24 -12.17
CA ALA A 211 -27.32 -3.37 -10.75
C ALA A 211 -28.17 -4.50 -10.12
N ILE A 212 -27.71 -5.06 -9.00
CA ILE A 212 -28.40 -6.14 -8.30
C ILE A 212 -29.83 -5.74 -7.90
N GLU A 213 -30.03 -4.48 -7.52
CA GLU A 213 -31.33 -3.93 -7.15
C GLU A 213 -32.32 -4.00 -8.34
N THR A 214 -31.84 -3.86 -9.56
CA THR A 214 -32.66 -4.01 -10.77
C THR A 214 -33.07 -5.46 -11.00
N LEU A 215 -32.09 -6.38 -10.92
CA LEU A 215 -32.33 -7.82 -11.09
C LEU A 215 -33.30 -8.36 -10.04
N MET A 216 -33.09 -7.95 -8.78
CA MET A 216 -33.98 -8.29 -7.67
C MET A 216 -35.40 -7.76 -7.87
N SER A 217 -35.55 -6.50 -8.30
CA SER A 217 -36.85 -5.90 -8.57
C SER A 217 -37.59 -6.63 -9.67
N VAL A 218 -36.91 -6.98 -10.77
CA VAL A 218 -37.47 -7.76 -11.87
C VAL A 218 -37.90 -9.15 -11.41
N ALA A 219 -37.06 -9.83 -10.63
CA ALA A 219 -37.37 -11.17 -10.13
C ALA A 219 -38.55 -11.17 -9.16
N ALA A 220 -38.61 -10.22 -8.22
CA ALA A 220 -39.73 -10.09 -7.27
C ALA A 220 -41.05 -9.76 -7.99
N LEU A 221 -41.05 -8.86 -8.96
CA LEU A 221 -42.22 -8.55 -9.78
C LEU A 221 -42.65 -9.74 -10.63
N GLY A 222 -41.67 -10.46 -11.21
CA GLY A 222 -41.95 -11.68 -11.98
C GLY A 222 -42.58 -12.79 -11.13
N ALA A 223 -42.08 -12.99 -9.89
CA ALA A 223 -42.67 -13.93 -8.94
C ALA A 223 -44.11 -13.55 -8.53
N LEU A 224 -44.34 -12.25 -8.31
CA LEU A 224 -45.70 -11.75 -8.04
C LEU A 224 -46.63 -11.98 -9.25
N TYR A 225 -46.16 -11.77 -10.49
CA TYR A 225 -46.93 -12.02 -11.69
C TYR A 225 -47.30 -13.49 -11.88
N LEU A 226 -46.38 -14.41 -11.47
CA LEU A 226 -46.61 -15.85 -11.52
C LEU A 226 -47.52 -16.35 -10.35
N GLY A 227 -47.91 -15.47 -9.41
CA GLY A 227 -48.72 -15.84 -8.24
C GLY A 227 -47.90 -16.38 -7.06
N GLU A 228 -46.59 -16.45 -7.16
CA GLU A 228 -45.68 -16.94 -6.09
C GLU A 228 -45.41 -15.84 -5.04
N THR A 229 -46.47 -15.37 -4.40
CA THR A 229 -46.46 -14.19 -3.52
C THR A 229 -45.58 -14.37 -2.26
N ALA A 230 -45.63 -15.58 -1.67
CA ALA A 230 -44.80 -15.92 -0.52
C ALA A 230 -43.31 -15.98 -0.87
N GLU A 231 -42.96 -16.56 -2.02
CA GLU A 231 -41.58 -16.59 -2.51
C GLU A 231 -41.07 -15.19 -2.82
N ALA A 232 -41.85 -14.33 -3.48
CA ALA A 232 -41.49 -12.95 -3.75
C ALA A 232 -41.16 -12.17 -2.46
N ALA A 233 -41.96 -12.33 -1.40
CA ALA A 233 -41.70 -11.70 -0.11
C ALA A 233 -40.43 -12.28 0.56
N MET A 234 -40.23 -13.60 0.48
CA MET A 234 -39.04 -14.28 1.02
C MET A 234 -37.78 -13.85 0.33
N VAL A 235 -37.78 -13.70 -1.02
CA VAL A 235 -36.67 -13.18 -1.81
C VAL A 235 -36.24 -11.80 -1.33
N LEU A 236 -37.20 -10.88 -1.08
CA LEU A 236 -36.90 -9.55 -0.55
C LEU A 236 -36.35 -9.57 0.86
N LEU A 237 -36.92 -10.39 1.75
CA LEU A 237 -36.43 -10.52 3.12
C LEU A 237 -35.00 -11.03 3.17
N LEU A 238 -34.69 -12.10 2.42
CA LEU A 238 -33.36 -12.68 2.36
C LEU A 238 -32.35 -11.71 1.74
N PHE A 239 -32.76 -10.94 0.73
CA PHE A 239 -31.91 -9.91 0.14
C PHE A 239 -31.57 -8.82 1.16
N LEU A 240 -32.53 -8.28 1.90
CA LEU A 240 -32.29 -7.26 2.91
C LEU A 240 -31.40 -7.78 4.07
N ILE A 241 -31.59 -9.03 4.48
CA ILE A 241 -30.71 -9.68 5.46
C ILE A 241 -29.29 -9.80 4.89
N GLY A 242 -29.14 -10.23 3.63
CA GLY A 242 -27.86 -10.32 2.94
C GLY A 242 -27.15 -8.98 2.86
N GLU A 243 -27.84 -7.90 2.48
CA GLU A 243 -27.29 -6.53 2.43
C GLU A 243 -26.80 -6.07 3.82
N LYS A 244 -27.54 -6.38 4.88
CA LYS A 244 -27.14 -6.06 6.27
C LYS A 244 -25.94 -6.88 6.75
N LEU A 245 -25.88 -8.17 6.41
CA LEU A 245 -24.72 -9.00 6.74
C LEU A 245 -23.46 -8.53 6.00
N GLU A 246 -23.60 -8.13 4.74
CA GLU A 246 -22.52 -7.55 3.95
C GLU A 246 -22.00 -6.24 4.57
N ALA A 247 -22.92 -5.31 4.92
CA ALA A 247 -22.59 -4.05 5.56
C ALA A 247 -21.88 -4.28 6.92
N TYR A 248 -22.37 -5.22 7.74
CA TYR A 248 -21.74 -5.57 9.00
C TYR A 248 -20.31 -6.11 8.81
N ALA A 249 -20.13 -7.02 7.88
CA ALA A 249 -18.84 -7.62 7.61
C ALA A 249 -17.83 -6.61 7.05
N SER A 250 -18.28 -5.73 6.14
CA SER A 250 -17.49 -4.63 5.58
C SER A 250 -17.09 -3.61 6.64
N SER A 251 -18.01 -3.25 7.54
CA SER A 251 -17.73 -2.38 8.69
C SER A 251 -16.70 -3.02 9.63
N ARG A 252 -16.77 -4.34 9.85
CA ARG A 252 -15.81 -5.06 10.69
C ARG A 252 -14.41 -5.10 10.06
N ALA A 253 -14.31 -5.23 8.75
CA ALA A 253 -13.03 -5.15 8.04
C ALA A 253 -12.38 -3.76 8.19
N ARG A 254 -13.18 -2.68 8.10
CA ARG A 254 -12.72 -1.29 8.29
C ARG A 254 -12.32 -0.94 9.72
N SER A 255 -12.87 -1.63 10.72
CA SER A 255 -12.62 -1.31 12.13
C SER A 255 -11.14 -1.31 12.52
N GLY A 256 -10.27 -2.02 11.79
CA GLY A 256 -8.83 -2.02 12.00
C GLY A 256 -8.17 -0.69 11.62
N VAL A 257 -8.58 -0.08 10.51
CA VAL A 257 -8.10 1.24 10.08
C VAL A 257 -8.69 2.35 10.96
N GLN A 258 -9.98 2.23 11.29
CA GLN A 258 -10.66 3.17 12.18
C GLN A 258 -9.99 3.25 13.56
N ALA A 259 -9.52 2.12 14.09
CA ALA A 259 -8.79 2.08 15.36
C ALA A 259 -7.49 2.90 15.35
N LEU A 260 -6.80 3.00 14.20
CA LEU A 260 -5.63 3.86 14.04
C LEU A 260 -6.02 5.36 14.07
N MET A 261 -7.13 5.71 13.42
CA MET A 261 -7.65 7.08 13.46
C MET A 261 -8.06 7.51 14.87
N ASP A 262 -8.60 6.61 15.67
CA ASP A 262 -9.02 6.86 17.06
C ASP A 262 -7.83 7.02 18.04
N LEU A 263 -6.58 6.80 17.58
CA LEU A 263 -5.37 7.03 18.40
C LEU A 263 -5.06 8.52 18.60
N VAL A 264 -5.48 9.40 17.70
CA VAL A 264 -5.29 10.85 17.84
C VAL A 264 -6.47 11.45 18.61
N PRO A 265 -6.25 12.12 19.75
CA PRO A 265 -7.32 12.78 20.50
C PRO A 265 -7.85 14.00 19.74
N GLU A 266 -9.16 14.27 19.87
CA GLU A 266 -9.82 15.41 19.23
C GLU A 266 -9.42 16.75 19.87
N ASN A 267 -9.16 16.78 21.19
CA ASN A 267 -8.80 17.98 21.97
C ASN A 267 -7.50 17.76 22.73
N THR A 268 -6.81 18.87 23.02
CA THR A 268 -5.59 18.90 23.82
C THR A 268 -5.47 20.18 24.61
N THR A 269 -4.58 20.19 25.61
CA THR A 269 -4.28 21.39 26.41
C THR A 269 -3.06 22.10 25.83
N LEU A 270 -3.27 23.26 25.25
CA LEU A 270 -2.24 24.18 24.76
C LEU A 270 -1.81 25.15 25.87
N ILE A 271 -0.52 25.40 25.99
CA ILE A 271 0.05 26.39 26.90
C ILE A 271 0.42 27.67 26.11
N ILE A 272 -0.27 28.76 26.40
CA ILE A 272 0.05 30.07 25.83
C ILE A 272 0.37 31.01 27.00
N ASP A 273 1.56 31.59 27.01
CA ASP A 273 2.01 32.54 28.08
C ASP A 273 1.81 31.99 29.50
N GLY A 274 2.00 30.69 29.70
CA GLY A 274 1.81 30.00 30.96
C GLY A 274 0.37 29.68 31.34
N VAL A 275 -0.62 30.02 30.47
CA VAL A 275 -2.03 29.72 30.70
C VAL A 275 -2.45 28.49 29.90
N ARG A 276 -3.11 27.55 30.59
CA ARG A 276 -3.67 26.32 29.98
C ARG A 276 -4.99 26.65 29.28
N LYS A 277 -5.07 26.26 28.00
CA LYS A 277 -6.30 26.42 27.19
C LYS A 277 -6.58 25.11 26.46
N GLU A 278 -7.79 24.59 26.60
CA GLU A 278 -8.24 23.45 25.81
C GLU A 278 -8.56 23.91 24.38
N VAL A 279 -7.92 23.26 23.40
CA VAL A 279 -8.09 23.56 21.97
C VAL A 279 -8.31 22.26 21.20
N PRO A 280 -9.03 22.28 20.05
CA PRO A 280 -9.05 21.16 19.14
C PRO A 280 -7.63 20.86 18.62
N ALA A 281 -7.26 19.57 18.54
CA ALA A 281 -5.95 19.17 18.01
C ALA A 281 -5.71 19.68 16.58
N SER A 282 -6.79 19.90 15.82
CA SER A 282 -6.76 20.46 14.47
C SER A 282 -6.24 21.89 14.36
N GLN A 283 -6.14 22.63 15.47
CA GLN A 283 -5.65 24.01 15.50
C GLN A 283 -4.18 24.12 15.89
N LEU A 284 -3.53 23.00 16.24
CA LEU A 284 -2.12 22.98 16.62
C LEU A 284 -1.20 23.36 15.45
N GLN A 285 -0.16 24.13 15.76
CA GLN A 285 0.89 24.52 14.82
C GLN A 285 2.26 24.11 15.32
N PRO A 286 3.22 23.86 14.42
CA PRO A 286 4.61 23.62 14.81
C PRO A 286 5.14 24.76 15.67
N GLY A 287 5.74 24.42 16.81
CA GLY A 287 6.21 25.37 17.83
C GLY A 287 5.28 25.54 19.03
N ASP A 288 4.01 25.14 18.93
CA ASP A 288 3.08 25.14 20.06
C ASP A 288 3.56 24.19 21.17
N VAL A 289 3.32 24.57 22.43
CA VAL A 289 3.62 23.73 23.60
C VAL A 289 2.33 23.17 24.15
N ILE A 290 2.22 21.85 24.16
CA ILE A 290 1.07 21.13 24.71
C ILE A 290 1.42 20.44 26.01
N GLU A 291 0.44 20.29 26.89
CA GLU A 291 0.54 19.53 28.13
C GLU A 291 -0.35 18.29 28.06
N VAL A 292 0.23 17.14 28.36
CA VAL A 292 -0.47 15.85 28.33
C VAL A 292 -0.32 15.15 29.68
N ALA A 293 -1.43 14.76 30.28
CA ALA A 293 -1.47 14.07 31.58
C ALA A 293 -1.23 12.56 31.40
N PRO A 294 -0.82 11.85 32.48
CA PRO A 294 -0.73 10.39 32.48
C PRO A 294 -2.02 9.73 31.99
N GLY A 295 -1.89 8.74 31.13
CA GLY A 295 -3.00 8.10 30.41
C GLY A 295 -3.53 8.89 29.22
N GLY A 296 -3.08 10.12 29.03
CA GLY A 296 -3.39 10.95 27.84
C GLY A 296 -2.56 10.54 26.62
N ARG A 297 -3.10 10.77 25.44
CA ARG A 297 -2.43 10.50 24.13
C ARG A 297 -1.91 11.79 23.53
N LEU A 298 -0.80 11.70 22.81
CA LEU A 298 -0.25 12.83 22.08
C LEU A 298 -1.08 13.08 20.80
N PRO A 299 -1.52 14.33 20.56
CA PRO A 299 -2.30 14.70 19.37
C PRO A 299 -1.44 14.94 18.12
N ALA A 300 -0.15 15.20 18.27
CA ALA A 300 0.79 15.53 17.19
C ALA A 300 2.18 14.98 17.50
N ASP A 301 3.03 14.86 16.48
CA ASP A 301 4.44 14.56 16.70
C ASP A 301 5.12 15.77 17.36
N GLY A 302 6.03 15.52 18.28
CA GLY A 302 6.69 16.59 18.99
C GLY A 302 8.03 16.20 19.65
N VAL A 303 8.63 17.18 20.32
CA VAL A 303 9.87 17.03 21.08
C VAL A 303 9.56 17.21 22.57
N LEU A 304 10.04 16.28 23.38
CA LEU A 304 9.87 16.33 24.84
C LEU A 304 10.60 17.53 25.44
N MET A 305 9.90 18.33 26.20
CA MET A 305 10.48 19.44 26.98
C MET A 305 10.71 19.10 28.45
N THR A 306 10.15 17.99 28.90
CA THR A 306 10.32 17.46 30.26
C THR A 306 11.61 16.61 30.33
N THR A 307 12.38 16.73 31.41
CA THR A 307 13.72 16.13 31.54
C THR A 307 13.76 14.64 31.23
N LEU A 308 12.75 13.85 31.65
CA LEU A 308 12.64 12.40 31.41
C LEU A 308 11.18 12.01 31.57
N ALA A 309 10.64 11.20 30.66
CA ALA A 309 9.28 10.64 30.80
C ALA A 309 9.14 9.32 30.04
N SER A 310 8.19 8.47 30.50
CA SER A 310 7.90 7.17 29.92
C SER A 310 6.64 7.24 29.05
N PHE A 311 6.71 6.65 27.87
CA PHE A 311 5.61 6.61 26.91
C PHE A 311 5.30 5.17 26.50
N ASP A 312 4.02 4.83 26.49
CA ASP A 312 3.53 3.60 25.86
C ASP A 312 3.28 3.88 24.38
N GLU A 313 4.17 3.37 23.55
CA GLU A 313 4.12 3.46 22.11
C GLU A 313 3.58 2.18 21.45
N SER A 314 3.03 1.25 22.24
CA SER A 314 2.61 -0.09 21.80
C SER A 314 1.60 -0.06 20.67
N ALA A 315 0.75 0.95 20.60
CA ALA A 315 -0.22 1.13 19.54
C ALA A 315 0.44 1.44 18.17
N LEU A 316 1.66 1.97 18.18
CA LEU A 316 2.43 2.36 16.98
C LEU A 316 3.56 1.39 16.69
N THR A 317 4.30 0.97 17.75
CA THR A 317 5.50 0.14 17.64
C THR A 317 5.23 -1.34 17.86
N GLY A 318 4.09 -1.68 18.48
CA GLY A 318 3.77 -3.05 18.90
C GLY A 318 4.55 -3.54 20.13
N GLU A 319 5.44 -2.71 20.71
CA GLU A 319 6.22 -3.06 21.89
C GLU A 319 5.43 -2.75 23.17
N SER A 320 5.18 -3.77 24.00
CA SER A 320 4.37 -3.61 25.22
C SER A 320 5.12 -2.95 26.40
N VAL A 321 6.42 -2.70 26.26
CA VAL A 321 7.23 -2.07 27.30
C VAL A 321 7.28 -0.57 27.02
N PRO A 322 6.91 0.28 28.01
CA PRO A 322 7.04 1.73 27.84
C PRO A 322 8.49 2.15 27.57
N VAL A 323 8.65 3.10 26.67
CA VAL A 323 9.95 3.66 26.28
C VAL A 323 10.20 4.93 27.06
N GLU A 324 11.40 5.07 27.65
CA GLU A 324 11.82 6.29 28.31
C GLU A 324 12.48 7.24 27.31
N HIS A 325 12.00 8.48 27.28
CA HIS A 325 12.56 9.56 26.48
C HIS A 325 13.13 10.66 27.38
N GLU A 326 14.32 11.14 27.04
CA GLU A 326 14.95 12.30 27.66
C GLU A 326 14.49 13.60 27.01
N GLU A 327 14.76 14.74 27.67
CA GLU A 327 14.53 16.08 27.10
C GLU A 327 15.18 16.22 25.72
N GLY A 328 14.43 16.72 24.75
CA GLY A 328 14.83 16.78 23.34
C GLY A 328 14.53 15.48 22.55
N GLY A 329 14.03 14.45 23.19
CA GLY A 329 13.59 13.20 22.54
C GLY A 329 12.35 13.44 21.66
N LYS A 330 12.33 12.83 20.46
CA LYS A 330 11.19 12.89 19.55
C LYS A 330 10.13 11.87 19.96
N ILE A 331 8.88 12.29 20.02
CA ILE A 331 7.74 11.46 20.38
C ILE A 331 6.70 11.55 19.28
N MET A 332 6.11 10.43 18.91
CA MET A 332 5.11 10.34 17.85
C MET A 332 3.70 10.59 18.37
N ALA A 333 2.84 11.14 17.52
CA ALA A 333 1.41 11.25 17.77
C ALA A 333 0.80 9.87 18.08
N GLY A 334 -0.12 9.81 19.04
CA GLY A 334 -0.78 8.56 19.47
C GLY A 334 -0.08 7.83 20.62
N ALA A 335 1.18 8.18 20.96
CA ALA A 335 1.86 7.66 22.15
C ALA A 335 1.10 8.06 23.42
N VAL A 336 1.03 7.16 24.40
CA VAL A 336 0.34 7.38 25.69
C VAL A 336 1.35 7.72 26.77
N VAL A 337 1.15 8.80 27.47
CA VAL A 337 1.97 9.20 28.62
C VAL A 337 1.73 8.25 29.80
N VAL A 338 2.77 7.69 30.40
CA VAL A 338 2.63 6.65 31.44
C VAL A 338 2.73 7.23 32.86
N ASP A 339 3.79 7.96 33.16
CA ASP A 339 4.24 8.21 34.56
C ASP A 339 3.88 9.59 35.11
N LYS A 340 3.96 10.65 34.33
CA LYS A 340 3.78 12.04 34.79
C LYS A 340 3.24 12.97 33.73
N VAL A 341 2.79 14.16 34.13
CA VAL A 341 2.41 15.22 33.19
C VAL A 341 3.63 15.66 32.40
N VAL A 342 3.52 15.68 31.09
CA VAL A 342 4.59 16.07 30.17
C VAL A 342 4.25 17.32 29.40
N GLN A 343 5.27 18.09 29.06
CA GLN A 343 5.21 19.19 28.10
C GLN A 343 5.94 18.78 26.84
N VAL A 344 5.28 18.95 25.69
CA VAL A 344 5.79 18.56 24.39
C VAL A 344 5.64 19.72 23.44
N GLN A 345 6.73 20.09 22.76
CA GLN A 345 6.70 21.07 21.68
C GLN A 345 6.30 20.37 20.38
N VAL A 346 5.21 20.81 19.77
CA VAL A 346 4.68 20.25 18.54
C VAL A 346 5.64 20.52 17.37
N THR A 347 5.92 19.51 16.56
CA THR A 347 6.77 19.59 15.37
C THR A 347 6.02 19.33 14.08
N SER A 348 4.92 18.56 14.09
CA SER A 348 4.13 18.24 12.91
C SER A 348 2.92 19.17 12.75
N ARG A 349 2.53 19.43 11.49
CA ARG A 349 1.24 20.06 11.18
C ARG A 349 0.13 19.01 11.21
N GLN A 350 -1.11 19.49 11.28
CA GLN A 350 -2.27 18.60 11.06
C GLN A 350 -2.21 18.00 9.66
N GLY A 351 -2.44 16.67 9.58
CA GLY A 351 -2.33 15.92 8.33
C GLY A 351 -0.91 15.41 8.00
N GLU A 352 0.09 15.76 8.82
CA GLU A 352 1.51 15.40 8.60
C GLU A 352 2.11 14.58 9.75
N ASN A 353 1.35 14.25 10.80
CA ASN A 353 1.86 13.44 11.91
C ASN A 353 2.09 11.97 11.50
N ALA A 354 2.74 11.19 12.36
CA ALA A 354 3.07 9.79 12.09
C ALA A 354 1.83 8.95 11.74
N ILE A 355 0.71 9.15 12.41
CA ILE A 355 -0.55 8.45 12.15
C ILE A 355 -1.14 8.89 10.82
N ASP A 356 -1.15 10.21 10.52
CA ASP A 356 -1.64 10.73 9.25
C ASP A 356 -0.84 10.18 8.07
N ARG A 357 0.48 10.06 8.20
CA ARG A 357 1.34 9.42 7.19
C ARG A 357 0.97 7.96 6.97
N ILE A 358 0.73 7.20 8.04
CA ILE A 358 0.26 5.80 7.94
C ILE A 358 -1.10 5.74 7.23
N LEU A 359 -2.03 6.62 7.58
CA LEU A 359 -3.35 6.69 6.93
C LEU A 359 -3.24 7.06 5.46
N HIS A 360 -2.39 8.04 5.11
CA HIS A 360 -2.14 8.43 3.72
C HIS A 360 -1.57 7.25 2.91
N LEU A 361 -0.62 6.49 3.48
CA LEU A 361 -0.08 5.30 2.83
C LEU A 361 -1.15 4.21 2.65
N ILE A 362 -2.08 4.03 3.61
CA ILE A 362 -3.22 3.12 3.46
C ILE A 362 -4.17 3.62 2.36
N GLU A 363 -4.45 4.91 2.30
CA GLU A 363 -5.29 5.53 1.26
C GLU A 363 -4.66 5.39 -0.13
N GLU A 364 -3.37 5.65 -0.27
CA GLU A 364 -2.62 5.43 -1.51
C GLU A 364 -2.64 3.95 -1.89
N ALA A 365 -2.45 3.07 -0.91
CA ALA A 365 -2.56 1.64 -1.05
C ALA A 365 -3.91 1.20 -1.63
N GLU A 366 -5.00 1.72 -1.09
CA GLU A 366 -6.36 1.40 -1.56
C GLU A 366 -6.62 1.95 -2.97
N SER A 367 -5.90 2.99 -3.36
CA SER A 367 -6.01 3.55 -4.72
C SER A 367 -5.47 2.64 -5.81
N ARG A 368 -4.52 1.76 -5.52
CA ARG A 368 -3.85 0.86 -6.49
C ARG A 368 -4.52 -0.52 -6.49
N LYS A 369 -5.45 -0.74 -7.43
CA LYS A 369 -6.14 -2.04 -7.59
C LYS A 369 -5.18 -3.16 -7.95
N ALA A 370 -5.33 -4.32 -7.28
CA ALA A 370 -4.58 -5.54 -7.61
C ALA A 370 -4.89 -6.03 -9.04
N PRO A 371 -3.93 -6.67 -9.74
CA PRO A 371 -4.17 -7.31 -11.03
C PRO A 371 -5.35 -8.27 -11.00
N LEU A 372 -5.47 -9.07 -9.95
CA LEU A 372 -6.59 -9.99 -9.77
C LEU A 372 -7.93 -9.25 -9.61
N GLU A 373 -7.97 -8.13 -8.91
CA GLU A 373 -9.17 -7.30 -8.77
C GLU A 373 -9.60 -6.70 -10.11
N ARG A 374 -8.64 -6.18 -10.88
CA ARG A 374 -8.90 -5.68 -12.26
C ARG A 374 -9.44 -6.77 -13.16
N PHE A 375 -8.90 -7.99 -13.08
CA PHE A 375 -9.41 -9.13 -13.83
C PHE A 375 -10.85 -9.46 -13.45
N LEU A 376 -11.19 -9.50 -12.16
CA LEU A 376 -12.55 -9.78 -11.70
C LEU A 376 -13.55 -8.69 -12.11
N ASP A 377 -13.13 -7.42 -12.08
CA ASP A 377 -13.94 -6.30 -12.57
C ASP A 377 -14.23 -6.44 -14.07
N LYS A 378 -13.21 -6.79 -14.89
CA LYS A 378 -13.36 -7.04 -16.33
C LYS A 378 -14.26 -8.25 -16.60
N PHE A 379 -14.07 -9.33 -15.86
CA PHE A 379 -14.90 -10.53 -15.94
C PHE A 379 -16.36 -10.22 -15.63
N SER A 380 -16.65 -9.52 -14.56
CA SER A 380 -18.01 -9.15 -14.13
C SER A 380 -18.75 -8.32 -15.21
N ARG A 381 -18.06 -7.40 -15.89
CA ARG A 381 -18.66 -6.58 -16.96
C ARG A 381 -19.16 -7.39 -18.14
N TRP A 382 -18.49 -8.49 -18.45
CA TRP A 382 -18.88 -9.37 -19.55
C TRP A 382 -19.84 -10.47 -19.10
N TYR A 383 -19.62 -11.02 -17.90
CA TYR A 383 -20.39 -12.13 -17.37
C TYR A 383 -21.86 -11.77 -17.13
N THR A 384 -22.16 -10.62 -16.54
CA THR A 384 -23.54 -10.22 -16.21
C THR A 384 -24.44 -10.09 -17.46
N PRO A 385 -24.06 -9.37 -18.53
CA PRO A 385 -24.88 -9.33 -19.75
C PRO A 385 -25.06 -10.70 -20.42
N LEU A 386 -23.99 -11.53 -20.40
CA LEU A 386 -24.07 -12.89 -20.95
C LEU A 386 -25.12 -13.73 -20.20
N MET A 387 -25.09 -13.70 -18.88
CA MET A 387 -26.02 -14.47 -18.06
C MET A 387 -27.46 -13.98 -18.17
N MET A 388 -27.68 -12.68 -18.39
CA MET A 388 -29.01 -12.15 -18.71
C MET A 388 -29.54 -12.69 -20.03
N LEU A 389 -28.66 -12.76 -21.06
CA LEU A 389 -29.00 -13.33 -22.34
C LEU A 389 -29.31 -14.82 -22.23
N VAL A 390 -28.52 -15.57 -21.42
CA VAL A 390 -28.77 -16.99 -21.14
C VAL A 390 -30.12 -17.16 -20.43
N SER A 391 -30.40 -16.33 -19.40
CA SER A 391 -31.68 -16.36 -18.69
C SER A 391 -32.86 -16.09 -19.64
N LEU A 392 -32.77 -15.09 -20.54
CA LEU A 392 -33.76 -14.80 -21.54
C LEU A 392 -33.93 -15.97 -22.51
N ALA A 393 -32.84 -16.58 -22.96
CA ALA A 393 -32.89 -17.77 -23.82
C ALA A 393 -33.59 -18.94 -23.13
N VAL A 394 -33.35 -19.17 -21.81
CA VAL A 394 -34.03 -20.19 -21.01
C VAL A 394 -35.52 -19.90 -20.88
N ILE A 395 -35.94 -18.66 -20.76
CA ILE A 395 -37.34 -18.26 -20.71
C ILE A 395 -38.05 -18.53 -22.05
N VAL A 396 -37.40 -18.19 -23.14
CA VAL A 396 -38.07 -18.10 -24.49
C VAL A 396 -37.96 -19.41 -25.30
N THR A 397 -36.78 -20.06 -25.27
CA THR A 397 -36.50 -21.19 -26.17
C THR A 397 -37.41 -22.42 -25.92
N PRO A 398 -37.58 -22.91 -24.67
CA PRO A 398 -38.38 -24.12 -24.47
C PRO A 398 -39.87 -23.94 -24.74
N PRO A 399 -40.54 -22.81 -24.38
CA PRO A 399 -41.93 -22.59 -24.77
C PRO A 399 -42.12 -22.49 -26.27
N LEU A 400 -41.22 -21.79 -27.00
CA LEU A 400 -41.35 -21.56 -28.41
C LEU A 400 -41.01 -22.81 -29.27
N LEU A 401 -39.92 -23.52 -28.92
CA LEU A 401 -39.43 -24.63 -29.74
C LEU A 401 -40.02 -25.98 -29.30
N PHE A 402 -40.34 -26.16 -28.02
CA PHE A 402 -40.79 -27.42 -27.47
C PHE A 402 -42.20 -27.37 -26.86
N ALA A 403 -42.95 -26.29 -27.11
CA ALA A 403 -44.32 -26.09 -26.62
C ALA A 403 -44.48 -26.31 -25.11
N GLN A 404 -43.44 -25.99 -24.31
CA GLN A 404 -43.46 -26.12 -22.87
C GLN A 404 -44.25 -24.98 -22.20
N PRO A 405 -44.77 -25.16 -20.98
CA PRO A 405 -45.51 -24.11 -20.27
C PRO A 405 -44.65 -22.87 -20.01
N TRP A 406 -45.15 -21.69 -20.38
CA TRP A 406 -44.44 -20.41 -20.14
C TRP A 406 -44.17 -20.15 -18.68
N GLU A 407 -45.13 -20.40 -17.79
CA GLU A 407 -45.01 -20.17 -16.34
C GLU A 407 -43.80 -20.87 -15.77
N THR A 408 -43.59 -22.15 -16.09
CA THR A 408 -42.44 -22.94 -15.59
C THR A 408 -41.10 -22.37 -16.05
N TRP A 409 -40.99 -21.97 -17.31
CA TRP A 409 -39.71 -21.51 -17.87
C TRP A 409 -39.42 -20.06 -17.52
N VAL A 410 -40.45 -19.21 -17.38
CA VAL A 410 -40.31 -17.86 -16.78
C VAL A 410 -39.80 -17.97 -15.35
N TYR A 411 -40.39 -18.84 -14.53
CA TYR A 411 -39.94 -19.09 -13.16
C TYR A 411 -38.48 -19.53 -13.10
N ARG A 412 -38.07 -20.53 -13.90
CA ARG A 412 -36.69 -21.01 -13.98
C ARG A 412 -35.73 -19.93 -14.46
N GLY A 413 -36.13 -19.15 -15.45
CA GLY A 413 -35.32 -18.04 -15.95
C GLY A 413 -35.14 -16.91 -14.94
N LEU A 414 -36.17 -16.60 -14.16
CA LEU A 414 -36.06 -15.63 -13.06
C LEU A 414 -35.14 -16.14 -11.95
N ALA A 415 -35.22 -17.43 -11.59
CA ALA A 415 -34.31 -18.04 -10.62
C ALA A 415 -32.86 -18.01 -11.15
N LEU A 416 -32.65 -18.30 -12.42
CA LEU A 416 -31.34 -18.21 -13.06
C LEU A 416 -30.80 -16.78 -13.06
N LEU A 417 -31.64 -15.78 -13.31
CA LEU A 417 -31.30 -14.36 -13.27
C LEU A 417 -30.78 -13.93 -11.89
N LEU A 418 -31.37 -14.42 -10.82
CA LEU A 418 -30.95 -14.16 -9.45
C LEU A 418 -29.59 -14.81 -9.13
N ILE A 419 -29.42 -16.09 -9.52
CA ILE A 419 -28.14 -16.83 -9.33
C ILE A 419 -27.02 -16.21 -10.15
N ALA A 420 -27.33 -15.58 -11.28
CA ALA A 420 -26.37 -15.01 -12.21
C ALA A 420 -25.61 -13.79 -11.64
N CYS A 421 -26.09 -13.15 -10.58
CA CYS A 421 -25.37 -12.02 -9.97
C CYS A 421 -24.00 -12.47 -9.42
N PRO A 422 -22.86 -11.87 -9.83
CA PRO A 422 -21.54 -12.24 -9.32
C PRO A 422 -21.19 -11.61 -7.96
N CYS A 423 -22.19 -11.40 -7.07
CA CYS A 423 -22.07 -10.61 -5.85
C CYS A 423 -20.97 -11.13 -4.91
N ALA A 424 -21.01 -12.41 -4.55
CA ALA A 424 -19.99 -13.04 -3.70
C ALA A 424 -18.58 -12.94 -4.29
N LEU A 425 -18.46 -13.02 -5.62
CA LEU A 425 -17.16 -12.93 -6.32
C LEU A 425 -16.59 -11.52 -6.27
N VAL A 426 -17.40 -10.51 -6.55
CA VAL A 426 -16.98 -9.08 -6.58
C VAL A 426 -16.59 -8.59 -5.19
N ILE A 427 -17.27 -9.02 -4.14
CA ILE A 427 -17.04 -8.59 -2.75
C ILE A 427 -15.85 -9.31 -2.12
N SER A 428 -15.61 -10.57 -2.50
CA SER A 428 -14.63 -11.44 -1.84
C SER A 428 -13.21 -10.91 -1.88
N THR A 429 -12.78 -10.34 -3.01
CA THR A 429 -11.40 -9.88 -3.21
C THR A 429 -11.09 -8.60 -2.45
N PRO A 430 -11.88 -7.50 -2.57
CA PRO A 430 -11.67 -6.31 -1.76
C PRO A 430 -11.73 -6.60 -0.25
N ALA A 431 -12.68 -7.44 0.20
CA ALA A 431 -12.80 -7.80 1.62
C ALA A 431 -11.55 -8.54 2.15
N ALA A 432 -10.99 -9.47 1.37
CA ALA A 432 -9.78 -10.19 1.74
C ALA A 432 -8.55 -9.28 1.73
N ILE A 433 -8.39 -8.42 0.71
CA ILE A 433 -7.30 -7.45 0.61
C ILE A 433 -7.36 -6.48 1.78
N THR A 434 -8.50 -5.83 2.04
CA THR A 434 -8.65 -4.89 3.16
C THR A 434 -8.39 -5.57 4.51
N SER A 435 -8.88 -6.80 4.71
CA SER A 435 -8.59 -7.56 5.94
C SER A 435 -7.11 -7.91 6.07
N GLY A 436 -6.44 -8.28 4.98
CA GLY A 436 -5.00 -8.56 4.93
C GLY A 436 -4.17 -7.32 5.21
N LEU A 437 -4.46 -6.19 4.56
CA LEU A 437 -3.78 -4.90 4.79
C LEU A 437 -3.97 -4.42 6.24
N ALA A 438 -5.19 -4.51 6.79
CA ALA A 438 -5.45 -4.17 8.18
C ALA A 438 -4.72 -5.08 9.17
N ALA A 439 -4.55 -6.36 8.85
CA ALA A 439 -3.77 -7.29 9.67
C ALA A 439 -2.26 -7.01 9.59
N ALA A 440 -1.74 -6.63 8.41
CA ALA A 440 -0.36 -6.22 8.20
C ALA A 440 -0.04 -4.95 9.00
N ALA A 441 -0.85 -3.90 8.85
CA ALA A 441 -0.66 -2.61 9.51
C ALA A 441 -0.62 -2.73 11.04
N ARG A 442 -1.50 -3.57 11.65
CA ARG A 442 -1.47 -3.83 13.10
C ARG A 442 -0.20 -4.53 13.60
N ARG A 443 0.65 -5.04 12.71
CA ARG A 443 1.90 -5.74 13.00
C ARG A 443 3.13 -4.98 12.55
N GLY A 444 2.97 -3.69 12.26
CA GLY A 444 4.06 -2.84 11.82
C GLY A 444 4.51 -3.09 10.37
N ALA A 445 3.79 -3.87 9.60
CA ALA A 445 4.07 -4.07 8.19
C ALA A 445 3.10 -3.23 7.35
N LEU A 446 3.61 -2.21 6.69
CA LEU A 446 2.85 -1.31 5.85
C LEU A 446 2.98 -1.76 4.40
N ILE A 447 1.86 -2.07 3.73
CA ILE A 447 1.83 -2.56 2.35
C ILE A 447 1.03 -1.56 1.51
N LYS A 448 1.63 -0.99 0.48
CA LYS A 448 1.01 -0.01 -0.40
C LYS A 448 0.12 -0.66 -1.47
N GLY A 449 -0.94 -1.32 -1.03
CA GLY A 449 -2.02 -1.77 -1.90
C GLY A 449 -2.14 -3.25 -2.17
N GLY A 450 -3.25 -3.59 -2.82
CA GLY A 450 -3.53 -4.96 -3.21
C GLY A 450 -2.52 -5.51 -4.23
N ALA A 451 -1.95 -4.65 -5.08
CA ALA A 451 -0.91 -5.06 -6.02
C ALA A 451 0.39 -5.45 -5.31
N ALA A 452 0.85 -4.65 -4.35
CA ALA A 452 2.02 -4.96 -3.54
C ALA A 452 1.79 -6.23 -2.68
N LEU A 453 0.60 -6.37 -2.08
CA LEU A 453 0.22 -7.57 -1.34
C LEU A 453 0.23 -8.83 -2.23
N GLU A 454 -0.25 -8.72 -3.48
CA GLU A 454 -0.22 -9.82 -4.44
C GLU A 454 1.22 -10.21 -4.81
N LEU A 455 2.10 -9.23 -5.06
CA LEU A 455 3.52 -9.47 -5.36
C LEU A 455 4.25 -10.09 -4.17
N LEU A 456 4.06 -9.55 -2.94
CA LEU A 456 4.62 -10.12 -1.71
C LEU A 456 4.26 -11.60 -1.52
N GLY A 457 3.03 -11.97 -1.84
CA GLY A 457 2.59 -13.37 -1.76
C GLY A 457 3.27 -14.29 -2.78
N LYS A 458 3.86 -13.73 -3.84
CA LYS A 458 4.57 -14.44 -4.92
C LYS A 458 6.08 -14.39 -4.78
N VAL A 459 6.63 -13.65 -3.80
CA VAL A 459 8.08 -13.49 -3.61
C VAL A 459 8.77 -14.84 -3.49
N GLU A 460 9.83 -15.05 -4.30
CA GLU A 460 10.67 -16.23 -4.36
C GLU A 460 12.09 -15.92 -3.88
N SER A 461 12.53 -14.65 -4.03
CA SER A 461 13.87 -14.21 -3.62
C SER A 461 13.82 -12.84 -2.95
N VAL A 462 14.66 -12.63 -1.94
CA VAL A 462 14.84 -11.34 -1.27
C VAL A 462 16.29 -10.90 -1.39
N ALA A 463 16.50 -9.71 -1.93
CA ALA A 463 17.78 -9.03 -1.92
C ALA A 463 17.79 -8.02 -0.76
N PHE A 464 18.83 -8.06 0.07
CA PHE A 464 19.01 -7.15 1.20
C PHE A 464 20.16 -6.22 0.95
N ASP A 465 20.00 -4.93 1.22
CA ASP A 465 21.14 -4.10 1.49
C ASP A 465 21.79 -4.49 2.82
N LYS A 466 23.06 -4.20 3.01
CA LYS A 466 23.75 -4.46 4.28
C LYS A 466 23.44 -3.38 5.30
N THR A 467 23.82 -2.12 4.97
CA THR A 467 23.90 -1.01 5.93
C THR A 467 22.52 -0.44 6.24
N GLY A 468 22.15 -0.31 7.53
CA GLY A 468 20.81 0.17 7.91
C GLY A 468 19.67 -0.83 7.70
N THR A 469 19.91 -1.94 6.98
CA THR A 469 18.97 -3.02 6.70
C THR A 469 19.27 -4.26 7.52
N LEU A 470 20.32 -5.02 7.21
CA LEU A 470 20.79 -6.15 8.01
C LEU A 470 21.53 -5.70 9.27
N THR A 471 22.10 -4.52 9.23
CA THR A 471 22.76 -3.85 10.34
C THR A 471 21.95 -2.66 10.84
N GLN A 472 22.36 -2.07 11.98
CA GLN A 472 21.66 -0.92 12.59
C GLN A 472 21.90 0.41 11.85
N GLY A 473 22.85 0.48 10.90
CA GLY A 473 23.22 1.70 10.19
C GLY A 473 23.98 2.72 11.05
N LYS A 474 24.57 2.25 12.16
CA LYS A 474 25.33 3.06 13.12
C LYS A 474 26.74 2.49 13.26
N PRO A 475 27.60 2.65 12.24
CA PRO A 475 28.96 2.17 12.32
C PRO A 475 29.71 2.87 13.46
N GLN A 476 30.46 2.10 14.22
CA GLN A 476 31.29 2.58 15.31
C GLN A 476 32.75 2.25 15.04
N VAL A 477 33.66 3.16 15.38
CA VAL A 477 35.09 2.90 15.34
C VAL A 477 35.41 1.87 16.42
N THR A 478 35.84 0.67 16.02
CA THR A 478 36.17 -0.43 16.93
C THR A 478 37.66 -0.60 17.15
N ASP A 479 38.47 -0.34 16.14
CA ASP A 479 39.93 -0.50 16.22
C ASP A 479 40.65 0.71 15.63
N VAL A 480 41.63 1.18 16.32
CA VAL A 480 42.57 2.20 15.88
C VAL A 480 44.00 1.64 16.06
N VAL A 481 44.58 1.26 14.96
CA VAL A 481 45.94 0.64 14.96
C VAL A 481 46.94 1.65 14.45
N THR A 482 47.94 1.99 15.23
CA THR A 482 48.91 3.03 14.92
C THR A 482 50.25 2.43 14.53
N TYR A 483 51.00 3.13 13.66
CA TYR A 483 52.37 2.84 13.26
C TYR A 483 53.17 4.14 13.42
N ASP A 484 54.15 4.13 14.34
CA ASP A 484 55.07 5.23 14.64
C ASP A 484 54.39 6.58 15.00
N VAL A 485 53.11 6.60 15.33
CA VAL A 485 52.33 7.76 15.82
C VAL A 485 51.46 7.38 16.97
N THR A 486 50.99 8.36 17.74
CA THR A 486 49.98 8.12 18.80
C THR A 486 48.58 7.99 18.24
N GLU A 487 47.66 7.31 18.98
CA GLU A 487 46.25 7.20 18.61
C GLU A 487 45.61 8.59 18.46
N GLU A 488 45.94 9.50 19.40
CA GLU A 488 45.49 10.89 19.37
C GLU A 488 45.86 11.59 18.05
N THR A 489 47.12 11.43 17.61
CA THR A 489 47.60 12.02 16.34
C THR A 489 46.89 11.42 15.12
N LEU A 490 46.70 10.09 15.13
CA LEU A 490 46.00 9.41 14.02
C LEU A 490 44.57 9.87 13.92
N LEU A 491 43.82 9.92 15.05
CA LEU A 491 42.46 10.40 15.08
C LEU A 491 42.34 11.88 14.72
N SER A 492 43.24 12.73 15.22
CA SER A 492 43.30 14.16 14.90
C SER A 492 43.42 14.42 13.41
N LEU A 493 44.40 13.80 12.74
CA LEU A 493 44.63 13.96 11.32
C LEU A 493 43.50 13.42 10.46
N THR A 494 42.97 12.25 10.84
CA THR A 494 41.88 11.59 10.09
C THR A 494 40.57 12.36 10.23
N ALA A 495 40.21 12.75 11.47
CA ALA A 495 39.00 13.53 11.73
C ALA A 495 39.03 14.89 11.00
N SER A 496 40.20 15.53 10.89
CA SER A 496 40.35 16.84 10.21
C SER A 496 39.86 16.82 8.76
N ILE A 497 40.17 15.77 8.00
CA ILE A 497 39.73 15.66 6.61
C ILE A 497 38.29 15.14 6.48
N GLU A 498 37.76 14.51 7.50
CA GLU A 498 36.37 13.97 7.52
C GLU A 498 35.33 14.94 8.12
N VAL A 499 35.75 16.00 8.83
CA VAL A 499 34.82 17.04 9.33
C VAL A 499 34.04 17.65 8.17
N GLY A 500 32.70 17.69 8.32
CA GLY A 500 31.76 18.20 7.33
C GLY A 500 31.33 17.17 6.28
N SER A 501 31.83 15.93 6.35
CA SER A 501 31.34 14.82 5.55
C SER A 501 30.01 14.28 6.09
N SER A 502 29.05 14.00 5.23
CA SER A 502 27.78 13.33 5.56
C SER A 502 27.89 11.81 5.61
N HIS A 503 29.09 11.26 5.32
CA HIS A 503 29.27 9.81 5.27
C HIS A 503 29.23 9.21 6.70
N PRO A 504 28.47 8.11 6.96
CA PRO A 504 28.32 7.54 8.31
C PRO A 504 29.65 7.17 9.00
N LEU A 505 30.63 6.66 8.25
CA LEU A 505 31.97 6.36 8.80
C LEU A 505 32.70 7.62 9.26
N ALA A 506 32.59 8.70 8.47
CA ALA A 506 33.19 9.99 8.82
C ALA A 506 32.57 10.58 10.10
N ILE A 507 31.22 10.59 10.17
CA ILE A 507 30.48 11.10 11.34
C ILE A 507 30.91 10.33 12.61
N SER A 508 30.99 9.00 12.54
CA SER A 508 31.38 8.20 13.69
C SER A 508 32.83 8.40 14.10
N LEU A 509 33.73 8.67 13.16
CA LEU A 509 35.13 8.97 13.42
C LEU A 509 35.31 10.34 14.11
N VAL A 510 34.66 11.37 13.57
CA VAL A 510 34.70 12.71 14.15
C VAL A 510 34.13 12.68 15.58
N LYS A 511 33.00 12.02 15.77
CA LYS A 511 32.40 11.82 17.09
C LYS A 511 33.35 11.10 18.07
N ARG A 512 34.04 10.05 17.61
CA ARG A 512 35.04 9.33 18.42
C ARG A 512 36.18 10.23 18.84
N ALA A 513 36.70 11.09 17.93
CA ALA A 513 37.75 12.05 18.22
C ALA A 513 37.28 13.11 19.25
N GLU A 514 36.05 13.63 19.10
CA GLU A 514 35.43 14.59 20.03
C GLU A 514 35.24 13.99 21.43
N GLU A 515 34.71 12.76 21.53
CA GLU A 515 34.51 12.05 22.79
C GLU A 515 35.82 11.81 23.55
N GLN A 516 36.93 11.65 22.85
CA GLN A 516 38.27 11.53 23.43
C GLN A 516 38.94 12.88 23.72
N GLY A 517 38.29 13.98 23.39
CA GLY A 517 38.84 15.33 23.54
C GLY A 517 40.03 15.64 22.64
N VAL A 518 40.15 14.94 21.50
CA VAL A 518 41.22 15.12 20.56
C VAL A 518 41.03 16.44 19.79
N SER A 519 42.13 17.25 19.68
CA SER A 519 42.09 18.48 18.90
C SER A 519 42.00 18.15 17.40
N ILE A 520 41.05 18.75 16.70
CA ILE A 520 40.80 18.53 15.27
C ILE A 520 41.20 19.80 14.53
N PRO A 521 42.43 19.88 13.93
CA PRO A 521 42.86 21.02 13.15
C PRO A 521 42.10 21.16 11.83
N GLU A 522 42.02 22.37 11.30
CA GLU A 522 41.37 22.65 10.03
C GLU A 522 42.16 22.03 8.86
N ALA A 523 41.45 21.38 7.94
CA ALA A 523 42.02 20.79 6.73
C ALA A 523 41.58 21.56 5.48
N SER A 524 42.51 21.73 4.52
CA SER A 524 42.23 22.34 3.21
C SER A 524 42.27 21.31 2.09
N ASP A 525 41.81 21.72 0.90
CA ASP A 525 41.82 20.92 -0.35
C ASP A 525 41.24 19.51 -0.20
N LYS A 526 40.14 19.41 0.55
CA LYS A 526 39.47 18.14 0.77
C LYS A 526 38.82 17.61 -0.52
N THR A 527 39.16 16.39 -0.89
CA THR A 527 38.58 15.71 -2.06
C THR A 527 38.16 14.30 -1.71
N ALA A 528 36.88 14.00 -1.93
CA ALA A 528 36.32 12.66 -1.75
C ALA A 528 36.18 11.95 -3.11
N GLN A 529 36.65 10.71 -3.20
CA GLN A 529 36.45 9.83 -4.34
C GLN A 529 35.57 8.66 -3.95
N VAL A 530 34.44 8.55 -4.60
CA VAL A 530 33.43 7.49 -4.31
C VAL A 530 34.09 6.11 -4.44
N GLY A 531 33.98 5.30 -3.39
CA GLY A 531 34.52 3.93 -3.35
C GLY A 531 36.06 3.82 -3.19
N SER A 532 36.75 4.95 -3.03
CA SER A 532 38.22 4.96 -2.85
C SER A 532 38.63 5.54 -1.50
N GLY A 533 38.11 6.72 -1.13
CA GLY A 533 38.47 7.37 0.13
C GLY A 533 38.43 8.88 0.06
N VAL A 534 39.07 9.53 1.05
CA VAL A 534 39.14 10.99 1.21
C VAL A 534 40.58 11.42 1.32
N THR A 535 40.92 12.55 0.70
CA THR A 535 42.23 13.19 0.78
C THR A 535 42.09 14.65 1.17
N GLY A 536 43.08 15.20 1.88
CA GLY A 536 43.11 16.62 2.23
C GLY A 536 44.47 17.03 2.78
N LEU A 537 44.71 18.32 2.92
CA LEU A 537 45.93 18.87 3.51
C LEU A 537 45.67 19.30 4.97
N VAL A 538 46.46 18.76 5.90
CA VAL A 538 46.46 19.17 7.29
C VAL A 538 47.83 19.72 7.64
N ASN A 539 47.88 20.96 8.08
CA ASN A 539 49.16 21.67 8.33
C ASN A 539 50.11 21.64 7.13
N GLY A 540 49.60 21.72 5.89
CA GLY A 540 50.38 21.72 4.65
C GLY A 540 50.90 20.34 4.21
N LYS A 541 50.52 19.26 4.90
CA LYS A 541 50.91 17.87 4.59
C LYS A 541 49.68 17.08 4.12
N LEU A 542 49.90 16.20 3.15
CA LEU A 542 48.83 15.37 2.57
C LEU A 542 48.43 14.26 3.54
N VAL A 543 47.14 14.25 3.91
CA VAL A 543 46.50 13.15 4.63
C VAL A 543 45.53 12.42 3.70
N GLN A 544 45.62 11.10 3.66
CA GLN A 544 44.79 10.25 2.83
C GLN A 544 44.15 9.16 3.71
N VAL A 545 42.84 8.99 3.57
CA VAL A 545 42.07 7.88 4.14
C VAL A 545 41.53 7.06 2.99
N ILE A 546 42.07 5.86 2.79
CA ILE A 546 41.88 5.08 1.56
C ILE A 546 41.48 3.67 1.87
N ALA A 547 40.52 3.13 1.09
CA ALA A 547 40.17 1.70 1.14
C ALA A 547 41.40 0.84 0.76
N PRO A 548 41.69 -0.25 1.47
CA PRO A 548 42.89 -1.07 1.24
C PRO A 548 43.02 -1.56 -0.21
N SER A 549 41.88 -1.92 -0.86
CA SER A 549 41.84 -2.38 -2.25
C SER A 549 42.13 -1.27 -3.30
N LYS A 550 42.20 0.00 -2.88
CA LYS A 550 42.42 1.17 -3.74
C LYS A 550 43.74 1.88 -3.42
N ALA A 551 44.53 1.32 -2.51
CA ALA A 551 45.86 1.86 -2.22
C ALA A 551 46.76 1.67 -3.45
N ASP A 552 47.21 2.79 -4.02
CA ASP A 552 48.10 2.87 -5.20
C ASP A 552 49.58 2.95 -4.78
N PHE A 553 49.87 2.64 -3.53
CA PHE A 553 51.20 2.70 -2.93
C PHE A 553 51.57 1.37 -2.24
N PRO A 554 52.85 1.04 -2.05
CA PRO A 554 53.25 -0.17 -1.38
C PRO A 554 52.82 -0.16 0.10
N VAL A 555 52.09 -1.20 0.51
CA VAL A 555 51.67 -1.43 1.90
C VAL A 555 52.61 -2.48 2.49
N SER A 556 53.08 -2.27 3.72
CA SER A 556 53.94 -3.26 4.38
C SER A 556 53.15 -4.53 4.71
N SER A 557 53.81 -5.70 4.67
CA SER A 557 53.17 -6.99 5.00
C SER A 557 52.51 -7.00 6.39
N LYS A 558 53.03 -6.24 7.34
CA LYS A 558 52.46 -6.10 8.67
C LYS A 558 51.10 -5.37 8.65
N VAL A 559 51.00 -4.31 7.85
CA VAL A 559 49.76 -3.56 7.66
C VAL A 559 48.73 -4.41 6.92
N GLU A 560 49.15 -5.06 5.83
CA GLU A 560 48.30 -5.93 5.02
C GLU A 560 47.72 -7.08 5.84
N GLN A 561 48.54 -7.75 6.64
CA GLN A 561 48.06 -8.82 7.51
C GLN A 561 47.04 -8.30 8.51
N ARG A 562 47.26 -7.12 9.12
CA ARG A 562 46.33 -6.54 10.06
C ARG A 562 45.00 -6.13 9.40
N VAL A 563 45.05 -5.61 8.19
CA VAL A 563 43.85 -5.31 7.40
C VAL A 563 43.05 -6.61 7.16
N ILE A 564 43.69 -7.69 6.73
CA ILE A 564 43.04 -8.98 6.50
C ILE A 564 42.36 -9.50 7.76
N GLU A 565 43.09 -9.49 8.90
CA GLU A 565 42.53 -9.94 10.18
C GLU A 565 41.27 -9.17 10.60
N LEU A 566 41.25 -7.85 10.38
CA LEU A 566 40.11 -6.99 10.71
C LEU A 566 38.93 -7.20 9.75
N GLU A 567 39.22 -7.35 8.46
CA GLU A 567 38.20 -7.64 7.43
C GLU A 567 37.55 -9.01 7.63
N GLU A 568 38.32 -10.03 8.06
CA GLU A 568 37.81 -11.36 8.39
C GLU A 568 36.88 -11.36 9.64
N GLN A 569 36.96 -10.31 10.47
CA GLN A 569 36.01 -10.06 11.56
C GLN A 569 34.74 -9.33 11.11
N GLY A 570 34.55 -9.09 9.81
CA GLY A 570 33.40 -8.38 9.27
C GLY A 570 33.47 -6.86 9.38
N LYS A 571 34.67 -6.29 9.65
CA LYS A 571 34.86 -4.85 9.81
C LYS A 571 35.16 -4.17 8.47
N THR A 572 34.75 -2.92 8.34
CA THR A 572 35.16 -2.03 7.26
C THR A 572 36.45 -1.36 7.66
N VAL A 573 37.48 -1.51 6.84
CA VAL A 573 38.85 -1.07 7.18
C VAL A 573 39.30 -0.01 6.20
N VAL A 574 40.02 1.02 6.71
CA VAL A 574 40.75 2.01 5.89
C VAL A 574 42.18 2.12 6.34
N ILE A 575 43.07 2.45 5.38
CA ILE A 575 44.46 2.78 5.62
C ILE A 575 44.60 4.30 5.66
N VAL A 576 45.29 4.79 6.69
CA VAL A 576 45.59 6.22 6.84
C VAL A 576 47.04 6.47 6.48
N ARG A 577 47.24 7.37 5.53
CA ARG A 577 48.56 7.80 5.07
C ARG A 577 48.76 9.28 5.34
N HIS A 578 49.93 9.64 5.85
CA HIS A 578 50.37 11.02 6.06
C HIS A 578 51.63 11.27 5.26
N ASP A 579 51.60 12.21 4.30
CA ASP A 579 52.59 12.39 3.26
C ASP A 579 52.82 11.09 2.44
N TYR A 580 53.92 10.41 2.68
CA TYR A 580 54.30 9.18 1.99
C TYR A 580 54.31 7.93 2.87
N GLU A 581 53.96 8.08 4.14
CA GLU A 581 54.03 6.99 5.15
C GLU A 581 52.62 6.55 5.63
N VAL A 582 52.43 5.24 5.77
CA VAL A 582 51.25 4.68 6.41
C VAL A 582 51.40 4.84 7.91
N ILE A 583 50.54 5.68 8.50
CA ILE A 583 50.59 6.00 9.92
C ILE A 583 49.61 5.17 10.76
N GLY A 584 48.61 4.52 10.11
CA GLY A 584 47.69 3.68 10.85
C GLY A 584 46.61 3.04 9.99
N VAL A 585 45.79 2.23 10.67
CA VAL A 585 44.63 1.57 10.13
C VAL A 585 43.47 1.82 11.09
N ILE A 586 42.32 2.19 10.57
CA ILE A 586 41.11 2.38 11.35
C ILE A 586 40.05 1.40 10.85
N ALA A 587 39.34 0.76 11.77
CA ALA A 587 38.29 -0.18 11.46
C ALA A 587 36.97 0.20 12.14
N TRP A 588 35.88 0.03 11.38
CA TRP A 588 34.51 0.22 11.86
C TRP A 588 33.76 -1.11 11.82
N GLN A 589 32.85 -1.23 12.76
CA GLN A 589 31.85 -2.30 12.75
C GLN A 589 30.46 -1.69 12.85
N ASP A 590 29.59 -2.09 11.96
CA ASP A 590 28.16 -1.80 12.07
C ASP A 590 27.48 -3.02 12.68
N THR A 591 26.76 -2.82 13.76
CA THR A 591 26.18 -3.92 14.56
C THR A 591 25.07 -4.58 13.76
N LEU A 592 25.14 -5.91 13.62
CA LEU A 592 24.05 -6.71 13.07
C LEU A 592 22.79 -6.55 13.92
N ARG A 593 21.63 -6.53 13.28
CA ARG A 593 20.34 -6.58 14.00
C ARG A 593 20.19 -7.92 14.70
N GLN A 594 19.66 -7.88 15.91
CA GLN A 594 19.48 -9.08 16.72
C GLN A 594 18.54 -10.11 16.08
N ASP A 595 17.58 -9.62 15.30
CA ASP A 595 16.57 -10.44 14.61
C ASP A 595 16.94 -10.85 13.18
N ALA A 596 18.09 -10.40 12.65
CA ALA A 596 18.51 -10.69 11.27
C ALA A 596 18.63 -12.20 11.00
N GLN A 597 19.33 -12.93 11.88
CA GLN A 597 19.51 -14.37 11.73
C GLN A 597 18.18 -15.13 11.76
N GLN A 598 17.28 -14.76 12.68
CA GLN A 598 15.94 -15.37 12.76
C GLN A 598 15.11 -15.07 11.52
N ALA A 599 15.14 -13.83 11.01
CA ALA A 599 14.42 -13.44 9.82
C ALA A 599 14.87 -14.24 8.59
N ILE A 600 16.19 -14.37 8.37
CA ILE A 600 16.76 -15.15 7.26
C ILE A 600 16.42 -16.64 7.38
N ALA A 601 16.53 -17.22 8.58
CA ALA A 601 16.14 -18.62 8.80
C ALA A 601 14.66 -18.85 8.50
N THR A 602 13.80 -17.91 8.89
CA THR A 602 12.35 -18.00 8.62
C THR A 602 12.02 -17.85 7.14
N LEU A 603 12.68 -16.95 6.40
CA LEU A 603 12.55 -16.83 4.95
C LEU A 603 12.92 -18.14 4.25
N LYS A 604 14.02 -18.75 4.66
CA LYS A 604 14.45 -20.06 4.15
C LYS A 604 13.42 -21.16 4.40
N MET A 605 12.79 -21.19 5.58
CA MET A 605 11.69 -22.13 5.88
C MET A 605 10.45 -21.87 5.01
N LEU A 606 10.18 -20.62 4.63
CA LEU A 606 9.13 -20.26 3.68
C LEU A 606 9.48 -20.58 2.22
N GLY A 607 10.68 -21.12 1.94
CA GLY A 607 11.16 -21.41 0.59
C GLY A 607 11.55 -20.16 -0.20
N VAL A 608 11.92 -19.07 0.50
CA VAL A 608 12.37 -17.81 -0.10
C VAL A 608 13.88 -17.76 -0.01
N SER A 609 14.55 -17.63 -1.15
CA SER A 609 16.00 -17.41 -1.21
C SER A 609 16.36 -16.01 -0.76
N SER A 610 17.56 -15.85 -0.20
CA SER A 610 18.00 -14.54 0.32
C SER A 610 19.44 -14.25 -0.11
N VAL A 611 19.72 -13.00 -0.51
CA VAL A 611 21.06 -12.57 -0.92
C VAL A 611 21.34 -11.17 -0.37
N MET A 612 22.55 -10.96 0.17
CA MET A 612 23.04 -9.65 0.61
C MET A 612 23.77 -8.94 -0.55
N LEU A 613 23.44 -7.68 -0.78
CA LEU A 613 24.11 -6.82 -1.74
C LEU A 613 24.87 -5.72 -0.98
N THR A 614 26.19 -5.62 -1.18
CA THR A 614 27.00 -4.63 -0.46
C THR A 614 28.12 -4.06 -1.31
N GLY A 615 28.48 -2.80 -1.03
CA GLY A 615 29.69 -2.17 -1.56
C GLY A 615 30.98 -2.58 -0.86
N ASP A 616 30.88 -3.30 0.26
CA ASP A 616 32.03 -3.76 1.03
C ASP A 616 32.88 -4.77 0.25
N ASN A 617 34.11 -4.97 0.75
CA ASN A 617 34.99 -5.99 0.21
C ASN A 617 34.46 -7.43 0.47
N PRO A 618 34.91 -8.43 -0.32
CA PRO A 618 34.40 -9.80 -0.20
C PRO A 618 34.67 -10.47 1.14
N ARG A 619 35.76 -10.13 1.85
CA ARG A 619 36.07 -10.73 3.15
C ARG A 619 35.09 -10.27 4.22
N SER A 620 34.90 -8.97 4.36
CA SER A 620 33.94 -8.40 5.31
C SER A 620 32.52 -8.84 5.02
N ALA A 621 32.11 -8.83 3.73
CA ALA A 621 30.80 -9.31 3.32
C ALA A 621 30.61 -10.81 3.61
N GLY A 622 31.62 -11.62 3.32
CA GLY A 622 31.60 -13.06 3.60
C GLY A 622 31.47 -13.40 5.07
N ALA A 623 32.20 -12.68 5.94
CA ALA A 623 32.11 -12.88 7.39
C ALA A 623 30.69 -12.64 7.93
N ILE A 624 30.04 -11.55 7.52
CA ILE A 624 28.67 -11.21 7.90
C ILE A 624 27.66 -12.22 7.31
N ALA A 625 27.78 -12.53 6.03
CA ALA A 625 26.90 -13.44 5.33
C ALA A 625 26.95 -14.85 5.97
N HIS A 626 28.13 -15.34 6.30
CA HIS A 626 28.31 -16.63 6.99
C HIS A 626 27.69 -16.65 8.37
N GLN A 627 27.78 -15.54 9.14
CA GLN A 627 27.21 -15.42 10.47
C GLN A 627 25.68 -15.56 10.47
N ILE A 628 25.00 -15.01 9.47
CA ILE A 628 23.54 -15.04 9.39
C ILE A 628 23.01 -16.11 8.39
N GLY A 629 23.89 -16.80 7.68
CA GLY A 629 23.55 -17.96 6.83
C GLY A 629 22.89 -17.57 5.51
N LEU A 630 23.37 -16.49 4.84
CA LEU A 630 22.85 -16.08 3.53
C LEU A 630 23.96 -15.92 2.47
N ASP A 631 23.57 -15.92 1.20
CA ASP A 631 24.47 -15.65 0.08
C ASP A 631 24.79 -14.14 -0.03
N TYR A 632 25.89 -13.79 -0.70
CA TYR A 632 26.27 -12.37 -0.83
C TYR A 632 26.88 -12.03 -2.19
N LYS A 633 26.76 -10.74 -2.56
CA LYS A 633 27.48 -10.07 -3.63
C LYS A 633 28.17 -8.84 -3.07
N ALA A 634 29.49 -8.78 -3.23
CA ALA A 634 30.34 -7.75 -2.63
C ALA A 634 30.93 -6.82 -3.69
N SER A 635 31.52 -5.72 -3.26
CA SER A 635 32.18 -4.70 -4.10
C SER A 635 31.25 -4.09 -5.16
N LEU A 636 29.95 -3.98 -4.88
CA LEU A 636 28.95 -3.44 -5.79
C LEU A 636 28.87 -1.91 -5.70
N LEU A 637 28.94 -1.24 -6.83
CA LEU A 637 28.52 0.16 -6.94
C LEU A 637 26.99 0.23 -7.00
N PRO A 638 26.36 1.39 -6.73
CA PRO A 638 24.90 1.53 -6.79
C PRO A 638 24.29 1.05 -8.12
N ALA A 639 24.92 1.35 -9.25
CA ALA A 639 24.48 0.89 -10.57
C ALA A 639 24.60 -0.64 -10.75
N ASP A 640 25.56 -1.28 -10.07
CA ASP A 640 25.72 -2.73 -10.12
C ASP A 640 24.64 -3.44 -9.32
N LYS A 641 24.23 -2.86 -8.17
CA LYS A 641 23.09 -3.34 -7.39
C LYS A 641 21.80 -3.34 -8.23
N VAL A 642 21.53 -2.23 -8.94
CA VAL A 642 20.36 -2.11 -9.83
C VAL A 642 20.37 -3.21 -10.89
N ARG A 643 21.49 -3.34 -11.63
CA ARG A 643 21.62 -4.37 -12.68
C ARG A 643 21.45 -5.80 -12.15
N TYR A 644 22.00 -6.09 -10.97
CA TYR A 644 21.86 -7.40 -10.36
C TYR A 644 20.40 -7.70 -9.98
N VAL A 645 19.71 -6.72 -9.39
CA VAL A 645 18.29 -6.85 -9.03
C VAL A 645 17.41 -6.98 -10.28
N GLU A 646 17.65 -6.20 -11.34
CA GLU A 646 16.96 -6.33 -12.63
C GLU A 646 17.15 -7.73 -13.22
N GLN A 647 18.39 -8.22 -13.27
CA GLN A 647 18.67 -9.56 -13.77
C GLN A 647 17.94 -10.65 -12.95
N LEU A 648 17.99 -10.56 -11.62
CA LEU A 648 17.29 -11.51 -10.75
C LEU A 648 15.78 -11.45 -10.94
N SER A 649 15.23 -10.24 -11.18
CA SER A 649 13.80 -10.01 -11.40
C SER A 649 13.27 -10.56 -12.74
N THR A 650 14.15 -10.89 -13.69
CA THR A 650 13.74 -11.57 -14.94
C THR A 650 13.42 -13.05 -14.72
N GLU A 651 14.01 -13.68 -13.71
CA GLU A 651 13.87 -15.11 -13.44
C GLU A 651 12.92 -15.39 -12.27
N HIS A 652 12.87 -14.48 -11.29
CA HIS A 652 12.14 -14.64 -10.03
C HIS A 652 11.34 -13.39 -9.68
N THR A 653 10.32 -13.56 -8.84
CA THR A 653 9.68 -12.43 -8.15
C THR A 653 10.57 -12.00 -6.99
N VAL A 654 11.24 -10.86 -7.14
CA VAL A 654 12.27 -10.37 -6.21
C VAL A 654 11.75 -9.24 -5.35
N ALA A 655 11.96 -9.35 -4.03
CA ALA A 655 11.83 -8.23 -3.11
C ALA A 655 13.23 -7.61 -2.85
N MET A 656 13.36 -6.30 -2.90
CA MET A 656 14.56 -5.58 -2.47
C MET A 656 14.27 -4.81 -1.19
N VAL A 657 15.06 -5.08 -0.15
CA VAL A 657 14.96 -4.43 1.16
C VAL A 657 16.12 -3.46 1.34
N GLY A 658 15.81 -2.20 1.64
CA GLY A 658 16.79 -1.14 1.84
C GLY A 658 16.32 -0.08 2.84
N ASP A 659 17.22 0.82 3.26
CA ASP A 659 16.95 1.86 4.27
C ASP A 659 17.07 3.29 3.72
N GLY A 660 17.67 3.48 2.54
CA GLY A 660 18.17 4.76 2.15
C GLY A 660 17.99 5.20 0.72
N ILE A 661 18.52 6.38 0.48
CA ILE A 661 18.53 7.05 -0.83
C ILE A 661 19.33 6.23 -1.86
N ASN A 662 20.40 5.55 -1.41
CA ASN A 662 21.28 4.79 -2.29
C ASN A 662 20.63 3.53 -2.86
N ASP A 663 19.65 2.96 -2.17
CA ASP A 663 19.00 1.71 -2.55
C ASP A 663 17.63 1.94 -3.22
N ALA A 664 17.09 3.16 -3.18
CA ALA A 664 15.83 3.52 -3.83
C ALA A 664 15.79 3.11 -5.32
N PRO A 665 16.85 3.31 -6.13
CA PRO A 665 16.86 2.83 -7.51
C PRO A 665 16.79 1.31 -7.64
N ALA A 666 17.46 0.56 -6.76
CA ALA A 666 17.43 -0.90 -6.74
C ALA A 666 16.06 -1.43 -6.24
N MET A 667 15.46 -0.78 -5.24
CA MET A 667 14.09 -1.07 -4.80
C MET A 667 13.08 -0.86 -5.94
N LYS A 668 13.21 0.22 -6.70
CA LYS A 668 12.32 0.49 -7.84
C LYS A 668 12.53 -0.48 -9.02
N ALA A 669 13.73 -1.02 -9.19
CA ALA A 669 14.07 -2.00 -10.22
C ALA A 669 13.64 -3.43 -9.86
N SER A 670 13.36 -3.69 -8.59
CA SER A 670 12.85 -4.99 -8.12
C SER A 670 11.36 -5.18 -8.43
N SER A 671 10.86 -6.42 -8.29
CA SER A 671 9.43 -6.69 -8.41
C SER A 671 8.63 -6.00 -7.30
N ILE A 672 9.24 -5.85 -6.12
CA ILE A 672 8.67 -5.13 -4.99
C ILE A 672 9.79 -4.51 -4.11
N GLY A 673 9.72 -3.21 -3.88
CA GLY A 673 10.60 -2.48 -2.97
C GLY A 673 10.06 -2.46 -1.54
N ILE A 674 10.92 -2.71 -0.56
CA ILE A 674 10.57 -2.73 0.87
C ILE A 674 11.51 -1.81 1.64
N ALA A 675 10.98 -0.80 2.31
CA ALA A 675 11.76 0.13 3.13
C ALA A 675 11.81 -0.32 4.60
N MET A 676 12.95 -0.06 5.25
CA MET A 676 13.07 -0.14 6.71
C MET A 676 12.42 1.10 7.35
N GLY A 677 11.75 0.94 8.50
CA GLY A 677 11.03 2.01 9.18
C GLY A 677 11.91 3.16 9.70
N GLY A 678 13.17 2.88 9.98
CA GLY A 678 14.18 3.90 10.30
C GLY A 678 14.85 4.52 9.07
N GLY A 679 14.41 4.15 7.87
CA GLY A 679 14.97 4.66 6.61
C GLY A 679 14.57 6.09 6.32
N THR A 680 15.09 6.63 5.22
CA THR A 680 14.79 7.99 4.78
C THR A 680 13.37 8.12 4.24
N ASP A 681 12.80 9.33 4.29
CA ASP A 681 11.48 9.61 3.70
C ASP A 681 11.43 9.22 2.22
N VAL A 682 12.53 9.39 1.48
CA VAL A 682 12.65 8.98 0.06
C VAL A 682 12.50 7.46 -0.10
N ALA A 683 13.10 6.67 0.80
CA ALA A 683 12.95 5.21 0.77
C ALA A 683 11.51 4.79 1.06
N LEU A 684 10.89 5.41 2.08
CA LEU A 684 9.49 5.17 2.43
C LEU A 684 8.53 5.57 1.29
N GLU A 685 8.79 6.66 0.59
CA GLU A 685 7.98 7.13 -0.54
C GLU A 685 8.11 6.21 -1.76
N THR A 686 9.33 5.75 -2.05
CA THR A 686 9.65 4.94 -3.24
C THR A 686 9.22 3.48 -3.09
N ALA A 687 9.25 2.92 -1.86
CA ALA A 687 8.96 1.52 -1.61
C ALA A 687 7.47 1.18 -1.73
N ASP A 688 7.18 -0.06 -2.11
CA ASP A 688 5.81 -0.62 -2.17
C ASP A 688 5.34 -1.16 -0.83
N ALA A 689 6.26 -1.42 0.11
CA ALA A 689 5.96 -1.82 1.47
C ALA A 689 7.03 -1.28 2.45
N ALA A 690 6.71 -1.21 3.75
CA ALA A 690 7.63 -0.76 4.78
C ALA A 690 7.47 -1.57 6.08
N LEU A 691 8.60 -1.78 6.78
CA LEU A 691 8.68 -2.41 8.10
C LEU A 691 8.76 -1.31 9.16
N THR A 692 7.62 -0.84 9.67
CA THR A 692 7.54 0.39 10.48
C THR A 692 8.25 0.29 11.83
N HIS A 693 8.31 -0.90 12.44
CA HIS A 693 9.03 -1.13 13.70
C HIS A 693 10.53 -1.39 13.51
N ASN A 694 11.01 -1.25 12.28
CA ASN A 694 12.43 -1.44 11.96
C ASN A 694 12.96 -2.83 12.33
N ARG A 695 12.10 -3.87 12.29
CA ARG A 695 12.39 -5.27 12.64
C ARG A 695 12.32 -6.18 11.42
N LEU A 696 13.40 -6.90 11.14
CA LEU A 696 13.47 -7.80 9.97
C LEU A 696 12.55 -9.02 10.06
N VAL A 697 12.18 -9.47 11.26
CA VAL A 697 11.23 -10.59 11.46
C VAL A 697 9.82 -10.28 10.97
N GLU A 698 9.48 -9.02 10.76
CA GLU A 698 8.20 -8.62 10.17
C GLU A 698 8.12 -8.98 8.68
N LEU A 699 9.24 -9.04 7.96
CA LEU A 699 9.28 -9.38 6.55
C LEU A 699 8.76 -10.79 6.24
N PRO A 700 9.29 -11.88 6.85
CA PRO A 700 8.72 -13.21 6.64
C PRO A 700 7.26 -13.30 7.09
N ALA A 701 6.85 -12.61 8.17
CA ALA A 701 5.45 -12.56 8.61
C ALA A 701 4.54 -11.84 7.58
N MET A 702 5.04 -10.77 6.95
CA MET A 702 4.35 -10.05 5.88
C MET A 702 4.17 -10.92 4.63
N ILE A 703 5.19 -11.68 4.23
CA ILE A 703 5.12 -12.62 3.09
C ILE A 703 4.12 -13.76 3.41
N GLU A 704 4.16 -14.32 4.61
CA GLU A 704 3.24 -15.39 5.04
C GLU A 704 1.79 -14.89 5.05
N LEU A 705 1.51 -13.70 5.58
CA LEU A 705 0.19 -13.07 5.57
C LEU A 705 -0.29 -12.80 4.13
N SER A 706 0.59 -12.33 3.26
CA SER A 706 0.27 -12.08 1.85
C SER A 706 -0.10 -13.37 1.12
N ARG A 707 0.65 -14.47 1.35
CA ARG A 707 0.33 -15.82 0.83
C ARG A 707 -1.00 -16.33 1.38
N ALA A 708 -1.26 -16.12 2.68
CA ALA A 708 -2.53 -16.49 3.31
C ALA A 708 -3.71 -15.70 2.70
N THR A 709 -3.52 -14.41 2.41
CA THR A 709 -4.52 -13.56 1.77
C THR A 709 -4.83 -14.02 0.35
N LEU A 710 -3.82 -14.33 -0.47
CA LEU A 710 -4.01 -14.88 -1.81
C LEU A 710 -4.74 -16.23 -1.78
N ASN A 711 -4.38 -17.10 -0.85
CA ASN A 711 -5.06 -18.38 -0.67
C ASN A 711 -6.52 -18.19 -0.24
N ASN A 712 -6.80 -17.22 0.64
CA ASN A 712 -8.15 -16.87 1.05
C ASN A 712 -8.98 -16.39 -0.16
N ILE A 713 -8.42 -15.53 -1.01
CA ILE A 713 -9.09 -15.07 -2.24
C ILE A 713 -9.38 -16.26 -3.15
N ARG A 714 -8.42 -17.16 -3.38
CA ARG A 714 -8.62 -18.36 -4.21
C ARG A 714 -9.72 -19.25 -3.65
N GLN A 715 -9.75 -19.47 -2.34
CA GLN A 715 -10.81 -20.22 -1.65
C GLN A 715 -12.17 -19.57 -1.86
N ASN A 716 -12.25 -18.25 -1.68
CA ASN A 716 -13.49 -17.49 -1.85
C ASN A 716 -14.01 -17.56 -3.28
N VAL A 717 -13.13 -17.39 -4.27
CA VAL A 717 -13.47 -17.50 -5.70
C VAL A 717 -13.97 -18.92 -6.02
N ALA A 718 -13.28 -19.96 -5.54
CA ALA A 718 -13.66 -21.35 -5.76
C ALA A 718 -15.02 -21.64 -5.10
N LEU A 719 -15.25 -21.18 -3.87
CA LEU A 719 -16.53 -21.34 -3.16
C LEU A 719 -17.68 -20.63 -3.89
N ALA A 720 -17.48 -19.37 -4.27
CA ALA A 720 -18.48 -18.57 -4.95
C ALA A 720 -18.87 -19.17 -6.31
N LEU A 721 -17.89 -19.55 -7.13
CA LEU A 721 -18.14 -20.15 -8.45
C LEU A 721 -18.69 -21.57 -8.34
N GLY A 722 -18.20 -22.36 -7.36
CA GLY A 722 -18.68 -23.74 -7.14
C GLY A 722 -20.16 -23.78 -6.73
N LEU A 723 -20.54 -22.96 -5.74
CA LEU A 723 -21.96 -22.83 -5.34
C LEU A 723 -22.84 -22.35 -6.50
N LYS A 724 -22.38 -21.33 -7.25
CA LYS A 724 -23.11 -20.85 -8.41
C LYS A 724 -23.33 -21.94 -9.48
N GLY A 725 -22.29 -22.73 -9.76
CA GLY A 725 -22.39 -23.85 -10.71
C GLY A 725 -23.44 -24.87 -10.29
N VAL A 726 -23.44 -25.26 -9.01
CA VAL A 726 -24.41 -26.20 -8.45
C VAL A 726 -25.83 -25.65 -8.56
N PHE A 727 -26.06 -24.41 -8.08
CA PHE A 727 -27.40 -23.82 -8.08
C PHE A 727 -27.89 -23.46 -9.47
N LEU A 728 -27.01 -23.15 -10.42
CA LEU A 728 -27.36 -22.97 -11.83
C LEU A 728 -27.92 -24.26 -12.43
N VAL A 729 -27.24 -25.38 -12.22
CA VAL A 729 -27.70 -26.69 -12.72
C VAL A 729 -29.03 -27.09 -12.06
N THR A 730 -29.12 -26.99 -10.73
CA THR A 730 -30.37 -27.37 -10.00
C THR A 730 -31.54 -26.46 -10.32
N SER A 731 -31.32 -25.18 -10.66
CA SER A 731 -32.37 -24.27 -11.12
C SER A 731 -32.87 -24.63 -12.52
N LEU A 732 -31.98 -24.98 -13.44
CA LEU A 732 -32.38 -25.45 -14.79
C LEU A 732 -33.18 -26.76 -14.70
N LEU A 733 -32.83 -27.66 -13.80
CA LEU A 733 -33.57 -28.89 -13.54
C LEU A 733 -34.92 -28.63 -12.83
N GLY A 734 -35.18 -27.42 -12.33
CA GLY A 734 -36.38 -27.06 -11.61
C GLY A 734 -36.43 -27.54 -10.15
N ILE A 735 -35.28 -27.92 -9.58
CA ILE A 735 -35.14 -28.34 -8.19
C ILE A 735 -35.05 -27.13 -7.25
N THR A 736 -34.39 -26.05 -7.69
CA THR A 736 -34.14 -24.84 -6.90
C THR A 736 -35.19 -23.78 -7.17
N GLY A 737 -35.95 -23.39 -6.14
CA GLY A 737 -36.89 -22.27 -6.18
C GLY A 737 -36.21 -20.91 -6.07
N LEU A 738 -36.96 -19.83 -6.30
CA LEU A 738 -36.46 -18.44 -6.28
C LEU A 738 -35.82 -18.07 -4.93
N TRP A 739 -36.47 -18.38 -3.82
CA TRP A 739 -35.97 -18.05 -2.48
C TRP A 739 -34.69 -18.81 -2.13
N VAL A 740 -34.56 -20.07 -2.58
CA VAL A 740 -33.33 -20.86 -2.37
C VAL A 740 -32.17 -20.26 -3.17
N ALA A 741 -32.46 -19.76 -4.38
CA ALA A 741 -31.47 -19.08 -5.22
C ALA A 741 -30.90 -17.84 -4.52
N VAL A 742 -31.74 -17.01 -3.91
CA VAL A 742 -31.32 -15.82 -3.14
C VAL A 742 -30.59 -16.21 -1.87
N LEU A 743 -31.08 -17.22 -1.14
CA LEU A 743 -30.41 -17.72 0.05
C LEU A 743 -29.01 -18.24 -0.27
N ALA A 744 -28.84 -18.92 -1.40
CA ALA A 744 -27.55 -19.41 -1.86
C ALA A 744 -26.60 -18.27 -2.19
N ASP A 745 -27.03 -17.23 -2.90
CA ASP A 745 -26.19 -16.08 -3.25
C ASP A 745 -25.82 -15.23 -2.03
N SER A 746 -26.81 -14.86 -1.20
CA SER A 746 -26.57 -14.13 0.06
C SER A 746 -25.74 -14.95 1.04
N GLY A 747 -25.99 -16.26 1.12
CA GLY A 747 -25.22 -17.19 1.95
C GLY A 747 -23.78 -17.33 1.47
N ALA A 748 -23.55 -17.42 0.16
CA ALA A 748 -22.21 -17.43 -0.42
C ALA A 748 -21.47 -16.12 -0.08
N THR A 749 -22.13 -14.97 -0.23
CA THR A 749 -21.57 -13.66 0.11
C THR A 749 -21.17 -13.58 1.59
N ALA A 750 -22.05 -14.03 2.50
CA ALA A 750 -21.72 -14.09 3.92
C ALA A 750 -20.55 -15.01 4.22
N LEU A 751 -20.50 -16.20 3.61
CA LEU A 751 -19.42 -17.17 3.82
C LEU A 751 -18.06 -16.65 3.33
N VAL A 752 -17.99 -16.07 2.13
CA VAL A 752 -16.71 -15.53 1.60
C VAL A 752 -16.24 -14.33 2.43
N THR A 753 -17.15 -13.51 2.93
CA THR A 753 -16.79 -12.37 3.78
C THR A 753 -16.33 -12.84 5.16
N LEU A 754 -16.99 -13.79 5.79
CA LEU A 754 -16.54 -14.41 7.04
C LEU A 754 -15.17 -15.08 6.87
N ASN A 755 -14.93 -15.75 5.74
CA ASN A 755 -13.62 -16.31 5.45
C ASN A 755 -12.54 -15.23 5.30
N ALA A 756 -12.86 -14.09 4.66
CA ALA A 756 -11.97 -12.94 4.56
C ALA A 756 -11.63 -12.33 5.94
N LEU A 757 -12.62 -12.24 6.85
CA LEU A 757 -12.41 -11.73 8.21
C LEU A 757 -11.49 -12.62 9.07
N ARG A 758 -11.28 -13.89 8.71
CA ARG A 758 -10.28 -14.75 9.37
C ARG A 758 -8.87 -14.16 9.31
N LEU A 759 -8.57 -13.41 8.23
CA LEU A 759 -7.27 -12.76 8.07
C LEU A 759 -6.97 -11.73 9.17
N LEU A 760 -7.99 -11.11 9.74
CA LEU A 760 -7.82 -10.19 10.87
C LEU A 760 -7.27 -10.88 12.13
N ARG A 761 -7.43 -12.19 12.26
CA ARG A 761 -6.92 -13.02 13.36
C ARG A 761 -5.74 -13.89 12.94
N PHE A 762 -5.14 -13.56 11.79
CA PHE A 762 -3.98 -14.31 11.31
C PHE A 762 -2.84 -14.19 12.33
N GLU A 763 -2.26 -15.31 12.74
CA GLU A 763 -1.06 -15.40 13.54
C GLU A 763 -0.01 -16.12 12.70
N SER A 764 1.18 -15.53 12.58
CA SER A 764 2.28 -16.20 11.91
C SER A 764 2.72 -17.40 12.74
N LYS A 765 2.75 -18.56 12.12
CA LYS A 765 3.10 -19.82 12.79
C LYS A 765 4.62 -19.97 13.03
N GLN A 766 5.42 -19.10 12.43
CA GLN A 766 6.88 -19.27 12.37
C GLN A 766 7.64 -18.17 13.12
N VAL A 767 6.95 -17.15 13.64
CA VAL A 767 7.54 -16.05 14.39
C VAL A 767 7.32 -16.22 15.91
N GLN A 768 6.69 -17.31 16.33
CA GLN A 768 6.59 -17.71 17.74
C GLN A 768 7.91 -18.46 18.16
#